data_bdb32f0b819847ae31b00e17e7cc9f2a
#
_entry.id   bdb32f0b819847ae31b00e17e7cc9f2a
#
_cell.length_a   1.000
_cell.length_b   1.000
_cell.length_c   1.000
_cell.angle_alpha   90.00
_cell.angle_beta   90.00
_cell.angle_gamma   90.00
#
_symmetry.space_group_name_H-M   'P 1'
#
loop_
_entity.id
_entity.type
_entity.pdbx_description
1 polymer ?
#
loop_
_entity_poly.entity_id
_entity_poly.type
_entity_poly.pdbx_seq_one_letter_code
_entity_poly.pdbx_strand_id
1 'polypeptide(L)'
;MLKKSLKRRSIQEIAPWATMVTPELILDKDGSLLTVYTFEGVDADSPNASDISAARDNLDHACKNFDHRITAWWKLSHRRVKGDIGGTFDSSMDARVDEINRAHVASGRYFRNTHSLALAFTPETGVNKIFEKVAYHMTVGGKSMPLAIFETIKDSVLARSAFAFDIERLTSDIKRFEGVIDAFKGGVTRLRMNRLQLQNALAFLHQAANPSVPPRRVRYPVTMLDTHLTESEVTIGADTLMFESAHGNRYAKIIAVKEWMGFQEAALDVLAEVDAELDVCVMFRFLDTTKASAYIEKIRKFYKVAAFNPWSILKAYFSKEEQKNDEGRERLADEAEKALAKLVADGQQYGFANVSVIVYGDTVEECDDATREVIGRIGNAGFGVILERDNLFAAWQTTLPGRWDQQRRLQFVETPAVSDIAPVRSVSEGDTVNAWLTQQSGEKTGPLTMLPTRHKTLQRVSLHHPGGKSHALVIGPIGAGKSIFLNFLVSQTGRHKARRIRFDKDRSTRIPTLLAGGRFVDATGRFEAGTSVNPLSLLHDSKHFPYVAEWVQMAIEDDDFRCSPQQQRTIFEKVTVLGTGYPRDLWTLSNLNALLPIELRERLAVWTQGEKNGRFFDHIDDAFSLSDDISIEMGDLFQNYPVAAALFMDYAFYRIAQWLDGKRYTVIEVEEAGFFFQYPRFYQRLEIWAVTIRKLNATLLLATQSLSQVARIPNFEILKENIPNIFYLPNKDAKNNLHLYRDLFGLTEHQIDMLANAVPNRDYLWVTPDQTRMLQASFPKETLAVLRSDGRAQAVLDRHYTSGAPDWREAYVREMLTLD
;
A
#
# COMPACT_ATOMS: atom_id res chain seq x y z
N MET A 1 -7.70 -38.10 -34.81
CA MET A 1 -7.62 -37.49 -33.46
C MET A 1 -8.46 -38.30 -32.52
N LEU A 2 -7.85 -39.09 -31.67
CA LEU A 2 -8.54 -39.82 -30.59
C LEU A 2 -9.15 -38.79 -29.64
N LYS A 3 -10.48 -38.77 -29.52
CA LYS A 3 -11.17 -38.06 -28.46
C LYS A 3 -10.65 -38.61 -27.12
N LYS A 4 -9.68 -37.93 -26.47
CA LYS A 4 -9.35 -38.19 -25.06
C LYS A 4 -10.67 -38.06 -24.27
N SER A 5 -11.16 -39.17 -23.73
CA SER A 5 -12.35 -39.12 -22.87
C SER A 5 -12.05 -38.20 -21.72
N LEU A 6 -12.91 -37.19 -21.51
CA LEU A 6 -12.88 -36.30 -20.36
C LEU A 6 -12.89 -37.15 -19.09
N LYS A 7 -11.88 -37.03 -18.23
CA LYS A 7 -11.81 -37.75 -16.95
C LYS A 7 -12.20 -36.79 -15.84
N ARG A 8 -13.31 -37.07 -15.20
CA ARG A 8 -13.77 -36.40 -13.98
C ARG A 8 -13.11 -37.03 -12.76
N ARG A 9 -12.60 -36.23 -11.84
CA ARG A 9 -11.94 -36.66 -10.62
C ARG A 9 -12.44 -35.84 -9.43
N SER A 10 -12.63 -36.51 -8.30
CA SER A 10 -12.86 -35.83 -7.02
C SER A 10 -11.53 -35.28 -6.49
N ILE A 11 -11.54 -34.02 -6.07
CA ILE A 11 -10.37 -33.40 -5.42
C ILE A 11 -10.11 -34.03 -4.05
N GLN A 12 -11.12 -34.58 -3.39
CA GLN A 12 -11.00 -35.31 -2.12
C GLN A 12 -9.97 -36.46 -2.21
N GLU A 13 -9.95 -37.20 -3.32
CA GLU A 13 -9.03 -38.33 -3.50
C GLU A 13 -7.55 -37.91 -3.52
N ILE A 14 -7.28 -36.67 -3.92
CA ILE A 14 -5.93 -36.16 -4.10
C ILE A 14 -5.48 -35.19 -3.02
N ALA A 15 -6.39 -34.61 -2.26
CA ALA A 15 -6.04 -33.72 -1.14
C ALA A 15 -5.22 -34.51 -0.09
N PRO A 16 -4.00 -34.05 0.24
CA PRO A 16 -3.13 -34.78 1.14
C PRO A 16 -3.51 -34.62 2.61
N TRP A 17 -4.29 -33.62 2.95
CA TRP A 17 -4.55 -33.15 4.31
C TRP A 17 -5.50 -34.10 5.07
N ALA A 18 -5.09 -34.51 6.26
CA ALA A 18 -5.85 -35.40 7.08
C ALA A 18 -6.53 -34.71 8.26
N THR A 19 -5.75 -34.07 9.14
CA THR A 19 -6.25 -33.45 10.35
C THR A 19 -5.29 -32.34 10.85
N MET A 20 -5.74 -31.49 11.75
CA MET A 20 -4.85 -30.57 12.47
C MET A 20 -4.34 -31.25 13.75
N VAL A 21 -3.06 -31.17 14.01
CA VAL A 21 -2.43 -31.71 15.24
C VAL A 21 -2.14 -30.60 16.26
N THR A 22 -1.95 -29.39 15.81
CA THR A 22 -1.91 -28.16 16.62
C THR A 22 -2.70 -27.06 15.90
N PRO A 23 -2.97 -25.90 16.51
CA PRO A 23 -3.60 -24.77 15.82
C PRO A 23 -2.88 -24.33 14.53
N GLU A 24 -1.60 -24.66 14.36
CA GLU A 24 -0.69 -24.20 13.32
C GLU A 24 -0.15 -25.31 12.44
N LEU A 25 -0.31 -26.57 12.84
CA LEU A 25 0.21 -27.74 12.14
C LEU A 25 -0.89 -28.68 11.67
N ILE A 26 -0.78 -29.07 10.43
CA ILE A 26 -1.65 -30.03 9.75
C ILE A 26 -0.86 -31.31 9.55
N LEU A 27 -1.49 -32.45 9.83
CA LEU A 27 -0.96 -33.78 9.52
C LEU A 27 -1.53 -34.20 8.16
N ASP A 28 -0.64 -34.53 7.25
CA ASP A 28 -1.00 -35.11 5.95
C ASP A 28 -1.20 -36.63 6.04
N LYS A 29 -1.87 -37.21 5.02
CA LYS A 29 -2.19 -38.66 4.94
C LYS A 29 -0.94 -39.54 4.92
N ASP A 30 0.18 -39.03 4.45
CA ASP A 30 1.47 -39.73 4.41
C ASP A 30 2.29 -39.58 5.72
N GLY A 31 1.73 -38.88 6.71
CA GLY A 31 2.37 -38.60 7.98
C GLY A 31 3.27 -37.36 7.99
N SER A 32 3.33 -36.59 6.89
CA SER A 32 4.04 -35.33 6.87
C SER A 32 3.30 -34.27 7.70
N LEU A 33 4.06 -33.32 8.27
CA LEU A 33 3.54 -32.15 8.99
C LEU A 33 3.62 -30.93 8.07
N LEU A 34 2.53 -30.21 7.96
CA LEU A 34 2.41 -29.02 7.11
C LEU A 34 2.09 -27.79 7.95
N THR A 35 2.75 -26.67 7.66
CA THR A 35 2.40 -25.34 8.17
C THR A 35 2.35 -24.33 7.04
N VAL A 36 1.58 -23.25 7.23
CA VAL A 36 1.38 -22.24 6.19
C VAL A 36 1.59 -20.84 6.77
N TYR A 37 2.25 -20.00 6.00
CA TYR A 37 2.47 -18.58 6.27
C TYR A 37 1.87 -17.72 5.17
N THR A 38 1.40 -16.55 5.53
CA THR A 38 1.30 -15.41 4.61
C THR A 38 2.42 -14.44 4.92
N PHE A 39 2.87 -13.68 3.93
CA PHE A 39 3.89 -12.67 4.15
C PHE A 39 3.66 -11.45 3.26
N GLU A 40 4.19 -10.30 3.68
CA GLU A 40 4.02 -9.05 2.95
C GLU A 40 5.09 -8.85 1.87
N GLY A 41 6.28 -9.40 2.07
CA GLY A 41 7.40 -9.22 1.16
C GLY A 41 8.02 -7.82 1.20
N VAL A 42 8.92 -7.56 0.26
CA VAL A 42 9.55 -6.25 0.07
C VAL A 42 8.65 -5.40 -0.83
N ASP A 43 8.48 -4.15 -0.47
CA ASP A 43 7.65 -3.22 -1.23
C ASP A 43 8.18 -2.99 -2.66
N ALA A 44 7.32 -3.15 -3.67
CA ALA A 44 7.70 -3.06 -5.08
C ALA A 44 8.07 -1.64 -5.55
N ASP A 45 7.52 -0.59 -4.92
CA ASP A 45 7.74 0.82 -5.28
C ASP A 45 8.81 1.53 -4.41
N SER A 46 9.18 0.92 -3.27
CA SER A 46 10.02 1.56 -2.26
C SER A 46 11.53 1.32 -2.40
N PRO A 47 12.07 0.39 -3.19
CA PRO A 47 13.37 -0.11 -2.82
C PRO A 47 14.54 0.72 -3.28
N ASN A 48 15.50 0.82 -2.38
CA ASN A 48 16.89 0.70 -2.83
C ASN A 48 17.08 -0.70 -3.42
N ALA A 49 17.77 -0.86 -4.54
CA ALA A 49 18.11 -2.16 -5.11
C ALA A 49 18.73 -3.10 -4.04
N SER A 50 19.46 -2.52 -3.06
CA SER A 50 20.01 -3.19 -1.90
C SER A 50 18.97 -3.89 -1.00
N ASP A 51 17.73 -3.44 -0.94
CA ASP A 51 16.72 -4.06 -0.06
C ASP A 51 16.18 -5.37 -0.62
N ILE A 52 16.10 -5.46 -1.94
CA ILE A 52 15.68 -6.70 -2.63
C ILE A 52 16.80 -7.73 -2.52
N SER A 53 18.05 -7.34 -2.84
CA SER A 53 19.21 -8.22 -2.71
C SER A 53 19.38 -8.70 -1.26
N ALA A 54 19.18 -7.83 -0.27
CA ALA A 54 19.24 -8.22 1.12
C ALA A 54 18.10 -9.16 1.54
N ALA A 55 16.88 -8.99 1.02
CA ALA A 55 15.77 -9.91 1.29
C ALA A 55 16.03 -11.29 0.67
N ARG A 56 16.54 -11.32 -0.56
CA ARG A 56 16.96 -12.53 -1.25
C ARG A 56 18.07 -13.26 -0.50
N ASP A 57 19.13 -12.56 -0.08
CA ASP A 57 20.25 -13.14 0.65
C ASP A 57 19.83 -13.67 2.03
N ASN A 58 18.93 -12.95 2.71
CA ASN A 58 18.33 -13.40 3.96
C ASN A 58 17.51 -14.67 3.77
N LEU A 59 16.73 -14.76 2.67
CA LEU A 59 15.95 -15.94 2.35
C LEU A 59 16.86 -17.14 2.04
N ASP A 60 17.92 -16.97 1.24
CA ASP A 60 18.90 -18.02 0.96
C ASP A 60 19.56 -18.50 2.25
N HIS A 61 20.00 -17.56 3.09
CA HIS A 61 20.64 -17.90 4.35
C HIS A 61 19.70 -18.65 5.31
N ALA A 62 18.46 -18.22 5.41
CA ALA A 62 17.46 -18.90 6.24
C ALA A 62 17.14 -20.31 5.73
N CYS A 63 17.13 -20.51 4.42
CA CYS A 63 16.91 -21.81 3.79
C CYS A 63 18.04 -22.80 4.07
N LYS A 64 19.26 -22.35 4.44
CA LYS A 64 20.37 -23.23 4.82
C LYS A 64 20.10 -24.06 6.10
N ASN A 65 19.09 -23.68 6.88
CA ASN A 65 18.64 -24.46 8.04
C ASN A 65 17.72 -25.64 7.67
N PHE A 66 17.33 -25.77 6.42
CA PHE A 66 16.44 -26.82 5.95
C PHE A 66 17.23 -28.07 5.51
N ASP A 67 16.71 -29.24 5.80
CA ASP A 67 17.28 -30.51 5.36
C ASP A 67 16.35 -31.21 4.34
N HIS A 68 16.72 -32.41 3.89
CA HIS A 68 15.99 -33.19 2.87
C HIS A 68 14.56 -33.57 3.26
N ARG A 69 14.15 -33.36 4.51
CA ARG A 69 12.78 -33.62 4.99
C ARG A 69 11.89 -32.43 4.73
N ILE A 70 12.43 -31.26 4.43
CA ILE A 70 11.67 -30.05 4.17
C ILE A 70 11.36 -29.92 2.67
N THR A 71 10.10 -29.60 2.41
CA THR A 71 9.64 -29.14 1.10
C THR A 71 8.91 -27.82 1.28
N ALA A 72 9.22 -26.84 0.46
CA ALA A 72 8.64 -25.50 0.51
C ALA A 72 7.86 -25.18 -0.76
N TRP A 73 6.73 -24.48 -0.62
CA TRP A 73 5.93 -23.92 -1.71
C TRP A 73 5.79 -22.42 -1.50
N TRP A 74 6.54 -21.62 -2.25
CA TRP A 74 6.31 -20.18 -2.34
C TRP A 74 5.24 -19.94 -3.38
N LYS A 75 4.21 -19.22 -3.01
CA LYS A 75 3.07 -18.97 -3.88
C LYS A 75 2.70 -17.50 -3.90
N LEU A 76 2.58 -16.94 -5.10
CA LEU A 76 1.91 -15.68 -5.38
C LEU A 76 0.53 -15.99 -5.95
N SER A 77 -0.51 -15.52 -5.29
CA SER A 77 -1.89 -15.59 -5.80
C SER A 77 -2.31 -14.20 -6.25
N HIS A 78 -2.57 -14.04 -7.53
CA HIS A 78 -3.00 -12.80 -8.18
C HIS A 78 -4.49 -12.94 -8.52
N ARG A 79 -5.35 -12.27 -7.74
CA ARG A 79 -6.81 -12.41 -7.83
C ARG A 79 -7.48 -11.07 -8.07
N ARG A 80 -8.46 -11.07 -8.96
CA ARG A 80 -9.30 -9.90 -9.24
C ARG A 80 -10.04 -9.46 -7.97
N VAL A 81 -10.03 -8.17 -7.71
CA VAL A 81 -10.74 -7.58 -6.57
C VAL A 81 -11.68 -6.48 -7.02
N LYS A 82 -12.82 -6.40 -6.35
CA LYS A 82 -13.71 -5.24 -6.43
C LYS A 82 -13.39 -4.36 -5.23
N GLY A 83 -12.80 -3.18 -5.49
CA GLY A 83 -12.49 -2.25 -4.42
C GLY A 83 -13.75 -1.53 -3.96
N ASP A 84 -14.05 -1.63 -2.67
CA ASP A 84 -15.04 -0.78 -2.01
C ASP A 84 -14.57 -0.48 -0.58
N ILE A 85 -14.63 0.78 -0.19
CA ILE A 85 -14.28 1.21 1.17
C ILE A 85 -15.49 1.69 1.97
N GLY A 86 -16.67 1.72 1.37
CA GLY A 86 -17.90 2.19 2.00
C GLY A 86 -17.78 3.63 2.54
N GLY A 87 -18.77 4.09 3.27
CA GLY A 87 -18.74 5.39 3.98
C GLY A 87 -19.98 6.22 3.73
N THR A 88 -20.23 7.17 4.64
CA THR A 88 -21.34 8.13 4.54
C THR A 88 -20.79 9.53 4.52
N PHE A 89 -21.43 10.42 3.77
CA PHE A 89 -21.05 11.80 3.61
C PHE A 89 -22.24 12.71 4.00
N ASP A 90 -21.94 13.83 4.63
CA ASP A 90 -22.96 14.84 4.97
C ASP A 90 -23.31 15.69 3.73
N SER A 91 -22.34 15.91 2.82
CA SER A 91 -22.54 16.60 1.55
C SER A 91 -22.95 15.63 0.44
N SER A 92 -24.03 15.92 -0.26
CA SER A 92 -24.49 15.14 -1.42
C SER A 92 -23.49 15.19 -2.59
N MET A 93 -22.77 16.30 -2.77
CA MET A 93 -21.77 16.43 -3.84
C MET A 93 -20.51 15.66 -3.53
N ASP A 94 -20.04 15.66 -2.28
CA ASP A 94 -18.92 14.81 -1.86
C ASP A 94 -19.28 13.31 -1.98
N ALA A 95 -20.50 12.94 -1.58
CA ALA A 95 -21.01 11.59 -1.77
C ALA A 95 -21.01 11.18 -3.26
N ARG A 96 -21.42 12.09 -4.14
CA ARG A 96 -21.41 11.87 -5.58
C ARG A 96 -19.99 11.70 -6.14
N VAL A 97 -19.03 12.53 -5.72
CA VAL A 97 -17.62 12.38 -6.11
C VAL A 97 -17.08 11.02 -5.67
N ASP A 98 -17.40 10.58 -4.46
CA ASP A 98 -16.99 9.28 -3.96
C ASP A 98 -17.64 8.13 -4.74
N GLU A 99 -18.95 8.20 -4.99
CA GLU A 99 -19.69 7.18 -5.74
C GLU A 99 -19.14 7.01 -7.16
N ILE A 100 -18.89 8.13 -7.86
CA ILE A 100 -18.30 8.11 -9.20
C ILE A 100 -16.89 7.50 -9.17
N ASN A 101 -16.07 7.90 -8.20
CA ASN A 101 -14.73 7.34 -8.05
C ASN A 101 -14.78 5.83 -7.75
N ARG A 102 -15.64 5.39 -6.85
CA ARG A 102 -15.84 3.95 -6.57
C ARG A 102 -16.34 3.19 -7.80
N ALA A 103 -17.30 3.75 -8.55
CA ALA A 103 -17.78 3.14 -9.78
C ALA A 103 -16.66 3.05 -10.84
N HIS A 104 -15.85 4.11 -10.97
CA HIS A 104 -14.71 4.12 -11.87
C HIS A 104 -13.67 3.05 -11.48
N VAL A 105 -13.32 2.98 -10.21
CA VAL A 105 -12.44 1.92 -9.68
C VAL A 105 -13.06 0.54 -9.90
N ALA A 106 -14.36 0.35 -9.63
CA ALA A 106 -15.04 -0.93 -9.81
C ALA A 106 -15.14 -1.37 -11.28
N SER A 107 -15.14 -0.44 -12.24
CA SER A 107 -15.14 -0.74 -13.67
C SER A 107 -13.77 -1.20 -14.19
N GLY A 108 -12.70 -0.89 -13.48
CA GLY A 108 -11.35 -1.30 -13.82
C GLY A 108 -11.07 -2.76 -13.48
N ARG A 109 -9.98 -3.27 -14.04
CA ARG A 109 -9.46 -4.60 -13.70
C ARG A 109 -8.28 -4.41 -12.74
N TYR A 110 -8.54 -4.64 -11.45
CA TYR A 110 -7.53 -4.54 -10.39
C TYR A 110 -7.42 -5.85 -9.65
N PHE A 111 -6.22 -6.09 -9.12
CA PHE A 111 -5.85 -7.36 -8.54
C PHE A 111 -5.27 -7.18 -7.15
N ARG A 112 -5.40 -8.24 -6.36
CA ARG A 112 -4.73 -8.41 -5.08
C ARG A 112 -3.65 -9.46 -5.23
N ASN A 113 -2.45 -9.12 -4.81
CA ASN A 113 -1.33 -10.03 -4.70
C ASN A 113 -1.26 -10.56 -3.26
N THR A 114 -1.40 -11.88 -3.11
CA THR A 114 -1.25 -12.53 -1.80
C THR A 114 -0.08 -13.49 -1.88
N HIS A 115 0.90 -13.28 -1.00
CA HIS A 115 2.09 -14.13 -0.91
C HIS A 115 1.91 -15.12 0.23
N SER A 116 2.26 -16.36 -0.03
CA SER A 116 2.24 -17.42 0.97
C SER A 116 3.42 -18.37 0.84
N LEU A 117 3.78 -18.98 1.97
CA LEU A 117 4.77 -20.04 2.06
C LEU A 117 4.16 -21.21 2.83
N ALA A 118 4.11 -22.36 2.19
CA ALA A 118 3.80 -23.61 2.88
C ALA A 118 5.08 -24.43 3.07
N LEU A 119 5.30 -24.94 4.27
CA LEU A 119 6.43 -25.80 4.61
C LEU A 119 5.90 -27.17 5.05
N ALA A 120 6.38 -28.23 4.42
CA ALA A 120 6.10 -29.59 4.82
C ALA A 120 7.36 -30.28 5.35
N PHE A 121 7.23 -30.95 6.47
CA PHE A 121 8.25 -31.81 7.06
C PHE A 121 7.84 -33.27 6.86
N THR A 122 8.61 -34.02 6.11
CA THR A 122 8.36 -35.43 5.81
C THR A 122 9.24 -36.30 6.73
N PRO A 123 8.68 -37.05 7.70
CA PRO A 123 9.46 -37.93 8.57
C PRO A 123 10.07 -39.09 7.80
N GLU A 124 11.18 -39.63 8.28
CA GLU A 124 11.93 -40.70 7.61
C GLU A 124 11.20 -42.05 7.57
N THR A 125 10.18 -42.25 8.43
CA THR A 125 9.35 -43.46 8.43
C THR A 125 7.89 -43.10 8.73
N GLY A 126 6.96 -43.75 8.01
CA GLY A 126 5.53 -43.40 7.98
C GLY A 126 4.77 -43.55 9.32
N VAL A 127 3.83 -42.60 9.54
CA VAL A 127 2.98 -42.48 10.75
C VAL A 127 1.53 -43.02 10.47
N ASN A 128 1.34 -43.92 9.52
CA ASN A 128 0.04 -44.38 9.04
C ASN A 128 -0.93 -44.86 10.15
N LYS A 129 -0.38 -45.44 11.24
CA LYS A 129 -1.19 -45.93 12.35
C LYS A 129 -1.82 -44.84 13.22
N ILE A 130 -1.22 -43.64 13.32
CA ILE A 130 -1.81 -42.53 14.08
C ILE A 130 -3.01 -41.97 13.34
N PHE A 131 -2.93 -41.89 12.03
CA PHE A 131 -4.03 -41.46 11.18
C PHE A 131 -5.27 -42.33 11.32
N GLU A 132 -5.10 -43.66 11.29
CA GLU A 132 -6.22 -44.61 11.48
C GLU A 132 -6.92 -44.44 12.84
N LYS A 133 -6.16 -44.17 13.92
CA LYS A 133 -6.73 -43.95 15.26
C LYS A 133 -7.50 -42.64 15.38
N VAL A 134 -6.93 -41.52 14.86
CA VAL A 134 -7.64 -40.23 14.83
C VAL A 134 -8.92 -40.34 14.01
N ALA A 135 -8.85 -41.00 12.86
CA ALA A 135 -9.99 -41.27 12.02
C ALA A 135 -11.07 -42.11 12.76
N TYR A 136 -10.66 -43.11 13.51
CA TYR A 136 -11.57 -43.93 14.34
C TYR A 136 -12.28 -43.08 15.39
N HIS A 137 -11.58 -42.27 16.17
CA HIS A 137 -12.19 -41.42 17.21
C HIS A 137 -13.11 -40.33 16.63
N MET A 138 -12.85 -39.87 15.43
CA MET A 138 -13.75 -38.92 14.73
C MET A 138 -14.98 -39.60 14.16
N THR A 139 -14.80 -40.74 13.46
CA THR A 139 -15.90 -41.41 12.70
C THR A 139 -16.79 -42.22 13.59
N VAL A 140 -16.20 -42.97 14.52
CA VAL A 140 -16.95 -43.90 15.40
C VAL A 140 -17.31 -43.23 16.73
N GLY A 141 -16.41 -42.40 17.27
CA GLY A 141 -16.59 -41.68 18.53
C GLY A 141 -17.42 -40.41 18.47
N GLY A 142 -17.73 -39.88 17.28
CA GLY A 142 -18.50 -38.66 17.09
C GLY A 142 -17.84 -37.41 17.72
N LYS A 143 -16.55 -37.46 18.00
CA LYS A 143 -15.81 -36.39 18.72
C LYS A 143 -15.30 -35.36 17.78
N SER A 144 -15.28 -34.09 18.23
CA SER A 144 -14.60 -33.01 17.50
C SER A 144 -13.10 -33.30 17.40
N MET A 145 -12.46 -32.80 16.34
CA MET A 145 -11.07 -33.10 16.02
C MET A 145 -10.06 -32.81 17.16
N PRO A 146 -10.10 -31.66 17.87
CA PRO A 146 -9.19 -31.41 19.00
C PRO A 146 -9.40 -32.47 20.11
N LEU A 147 -10.63 -32.88 20.31
CA LEU A 147 -11.00 -33.90 21.32
C LEU A 147 -10.54 -35.29 20.88
N ALA A 148 -10.67 -35.62 19.59
CA ALA A 148 -10.21 -36.88 19.03
C ALA A 148 -8.69 -37.04 19.12
N ILE A 149 -7.94 -35.98 18.89
CA ILE A 149 -6.48 -35.94 19.05
C ILE A 149 -6.10 -36.06 20.53
N PHE A 150 -6.79 -35.29 21.40
CA PHE A 150 -6.55 -35.34 22.84
C PHE A 150 -6.82 -36.73 23.42
N GLU A 151 -7.91 -37.36 23.02
CA GLU A 151 -8.27 -38.74 23.45
C GLU A 151 -7.29 -39.76 22.88
N THR A 152 -6.85 -39.61 21.62
CA THR A 152 -5.81 -40.47 21.05
C THR A 152 -4.51 -40.39 21.84
N ILE A 153 -4.12 -39.20 22.28
CA ILE A 153 -2.95 -38.95 23.13
C ILE A 153 -3.18 -39.55 24.52
N LYS A 154 -4.38 -39.33 25.11
CA LYS A 154 -4.73 -39.85 26.44
C LYS A 154 -4.75 -41.37 26.49
N ASP A 155 -5.39 -42.01 25.51
CA ASP A 155 -5.45 -43.45 25.41
C ASP A 155 -4.05 -44.08 25.27
N SER A 156 -3.13 -43.36 24.67
CA SER A 156 -1.76 -43.83 24.44
C SER A 156 -0.87 -43.67 25.65
N VAL A 157 -1.14 -42.69 26.50
CA VAL A 157 -0.46 -42.53 27.80
C VAL A 157 -0.89 -43.60 28.77
N LEU A 158 -2.12 -44.11 28.68
CA LEU A 158 -2.68 -45.14 29.54
C LEU A 158 -2.38 -46.54 29.06
N ALA A 159 -2.14 -46.75 27.76
CA ALA A 159 -1.83 -48.08 27.19
C ALA A 159 -0.32 -48.22 26.94
N ARG A 160 0.38 -49.02 27.71
CA ARG A 160 1.76 -49.51 27.44
C ARG A 160 1.76 -50.45 26.20
N SER A 161 1.31 -49.95 25.06
CA SER A 161 1.24 -50.76 23.84
C SER A 161 2.12 -50.11 22.74
N ALA A 162 2.35 -50.82 21.63
CA ALA A 162 3.08 -50.35 20.45
C ALA A 162 2.61 -48.99 19.89
N PHE A 163 1.42 -48.56 20.29
CA PHE A 163 0.83 -47.27 19.90
C PHE A 163 1.37 -46.07 20.70
N ALA A 164 1.91 -46.22 21.87
CA ALA A 164 2.54 -45.18 22.66
C ALA A 164 3.79 -44.63 21.94
N PHE A 165 4.49 -45.51 21.23
CA PHE A 165 5.67 -45.21 20.46
C PHE A 165 5.37 -44.26 19.28
N ASP A 166 4.24 -44.44 18.59
CA ASP A 166 3.88 -43.62 17.42
C ASP A 166 3.52 -42.17 17.80
N ILE A 167 3.00 -41.94 19.02
CA ILE A 167 2.66 -40.62 19.53
C ILE A 167 3.90 -39.88 20.05
N GLU A 168 4.78 -40.61 20.75
CA GLU A 168 6.05 -40.06 21.20
C GLU A 168 6.88 -39.58 19.99
N ARG A 169 6.84 -40.35 18.92
CA ARG A 169 7.47 -40.03 17.66
C ARG A 169 6.85 -38.81 17.00
N LEU A 170 5.53 -38.73 16.86
CA LEU A 170 4.84 -37.53 16.32
C LEU A 170 5.18 -36.32 17.17
N THR A 171 5.19 -36.44 18.48
CA THR A 171 5.56 -35.37 19.40
C THR A 171 7.01 -34.92 19.19
N SER A 172 7.92 -35.88 18.95
CA SER A 172 9.32 -35.57 18.62
C SER A 172 9.46 -34.89 17.27
N ASP A 173 8.73 -35.36 16.25
CA ASP A 173 8.74 -34.76 14.91
C ASP A 173 8.16 -33.33 14.93
N ILE A 174 7.09 -33.10 15.70
CA ILE A 174 6.52 -31.76 15.93
C ILE A 174 7.59 -30.83 16.55
N LYS A 175 8.23 -31.26 17.65
CA LYS A 175 9.26 -30.43 18.30
C LYS A 175 10.43 -30.11 17.35
N ARG A 176 10.84 -31.09 16.56
CA ARG A 176 11.92 -30.92 15.60
C ARG A 176 11.55 -29.93 14.48
N PHE A 177 10.32 -30.07 13.95
CA PHE A 177 9.81 -29.18 12.92
C PHE A 177 9.65 -27.76 13.45
N GLU A 178 9.11 -27.57 14.67
CA GLU A 178 9.03 -26.24 15.31
C GLU A 178 10.40 -25.59 15.46
N GLY A 179 11.42 -26.36 15.87
CA GLY A 179 12.80 -25.84 15.95
C GLY A 179 13.34 -25.37 14.60
N VAL A 180 13.06 -26.09 13.50
CA VAL A 180 13.43 -25.69 12.14
C VAL A 180 12.69 -24.43 11.71
N ILE A 181 11.39 -24.35 12.03
CA ILE A 181 10.55 -23.18 11.73
C ILE A 181 11.06 -21.93 12.45
N ASP A 182 11.39 -22.05 13.74
CA ASP A 182 11.88 -20.92 14.54
C ASP A 182 13.22 -20.39 14.01
N ALA A 183 14.13 -21.29 13.64
CA ALA A 183 15.39 -20.92 13.00
C ALA A 183 15.19 -20.20 11.66
N PHE A 184 14.29 -20.68 10.83
CA PHE A 184 13.96 -20.07 9.55
C PHE A 184 13.36 -18.67 9.74
N LYS A 185 12.36 -18.55 10.64
CA LYS A 185 11.65 -17.28 10.91
C LYS A 185 12.61 -16.20 11.41
N GLY A 186 13.59 -16.57 12.24
CA GLY A 186 14.63 -15.64 12.70
C GLY A 186 15.46 -15.03 11.56
N GLY A 187 15.67 -15.78 10.48
CA GLY A 187 16.43 -15.35 9.31
C GLY A 187 15.66 -14.45 8.32
N VAL A 188 14.31 -14.52 8.28
CA VAL A 188 13.49 -13.85 7.27
C VAL A 188 12.62 -12.70 7.81
N THR A 189 13.11 -11.98 8.80
CA THR A 189 12.36 -10.90 9.49
C THR A 189 11.83 -9.81 8.53
N ARG A 190 12.56 -9.52 7.43
CA ARG A 190 12.15 -8.53 6.42
C ARG A 190 10.89 -8.91 5.65
N LEU A 191 10.55 -10.19 5.58
CA LEU A 191 9.35 -10.66 4.86
C LEU A 191 8.06 -10.50 5.68
N ARG A 192 8.12 -10.10 6.93
CA ARG A 192 6.96 -9.91 7.83
C ARG A 192 5.98 -11.10 7.77
N MET A 193 6.52 -12.29 8.06
CA MET A 193 5.77 -13.54 7.96
C MET A 193 4.76 -13.69 9.09
N ASN A 194 3.53 -14.04 8.74
CA ASN A 194 2.45 -14.37 9.67
C ASN A 194 2.04 -15.84 9.51
N ARG A 195 2.21 -16.63 10.56
CA ARG A 195 1.80 -18.05 10.58
C ARG A 195 0.30 -18.17 10.68
N LEU A 196 -0.32 -18.87 9.75
CA LEU A 196 -1.75 -19.08 9.74
C LEU A 196 -2.18 -20.10 10.79
N GLN A 197 -3.26 -19.81 11.50
CA GLN A 197 -3.78 -20.64 12.58
C GLN A 197 -5.22 -21.06 12.28
N LEU A 198 -5.59 -22.26 12.72
CA LEU A 198 -6.96 -22.76 12.71
C LEU A 198 -7.73 -22.44 11.43
N GLN A 199 -8.79 -21.65 11.54
CA GLN A 199 -9.69 -21.31 10.43
C GLN A 199 -8.99 -20.62 9.25
N ASN A 200 -7.93 -19.85 9.50
CA ASN A 200 -7.18 -19.16 8.44
C ASN A 200 -6.32 -20.16 7.64
N ALA A 201 -5.69 -21.13 8.32
CA ALA A 201 -4.96 -22.20 7.64
C ALA A 201 -5.92 -23.08 6.81
N LEU A 202 -7.09 -23.42 7.37
CA LEU A 202 -8.12 -24.19 6.67
C LEU A 202 -8.68 -23.41 5.46
N ALA A 203 -8.91 -22.11 5.59
CA ALA A 203 -9.39 -21.28 4.48
C ALA A 203 -8.37 -21.22 3.34
N PHE A 204 -7.07 -21.15 3.66
CA PHE A 204 -5.99 -21.20 2.67
C PHE A 204 -6.00 -22.53 1.89
N LEU A 205 -6.05 -23.65 2.58
CA LEU A 205 -6.10 -25.00 1.95
C LEU A 205 -7.38 -25.20 1.13
N HIS A 206 -8.51 -24.75 1.67
CA HIS A 206 -9.78 -24.76 0.95
C HIS A 206 -9.68 -23.98 -0.38
N GLN A 207 -9.11 -22.78 -0.35
CA GLN A 207 -8.93 -21.97 -1.55
C GLN A 207 -7.98 -22.63 -2.56
N ALA A 208 -6.92 -23.30 -2.09
CA ALA A 208 -6.00 -24.02 -2.95
C ALA A 208 -6.66 -25.21 -3.67
N ALA A 209 -7.59 -25.91 -2.99
CA ALA A 209 -8.31 -27.05 -3.56
C ALA A 209 -9.49 -26.63 -4.46
N ASN A 210 -10.11 -25.47 -4.23
CA ASN A 210 -11.37 -25.09 -4.89
C ASN A 210 -11.25 -23.74 -5.63
N PRO A 211 -10.58 -23.69 -6.78
CA PRO A 211 -10.42 -22.44 -7.54
C PRO A 211 -11.74 -21.81 -8.03
N SER A 212 -12.81 -22.60 -8.15
CA SER A 212 -14.15 -22.14 -8.56
C SER A 212 -15.02 -21.63 -7.40
N VAL A 213 -14.55 -21.72 -6.15
CA VAL A 213 -15.29 -21.29 -4.97
C VAL A 213 -14.72 -19.95 -4.46
N PRO A 214 -15.55 -18.94 -4.19
CA PRO A 214 -15.09 -17.69 -3.60
C PRO A 214 -14.43 -17.89 -2.23
N PRO A 215 -13.43 -17.06 -1.86
CA PRO A 215 -12.82 -17.12 -0.54
C PRO A 215 -13.85 -16.98 0.59
N ARG A 216 -13.81 -17.89 1.55
CA ARG A 216 -14.75 -17.88 2.68
C ARG A 216 -14.07 -18.32 3.99
N ARG A 217 -14.71 -18.01 5.10
CA ARG A 217 -14.32 -18.57 6.39
C ARG A 217 -14.69 -20.04 6.43
N VAL A 218 -13.72 -20.89 6.78
CA VAL A 218 -13.93 -22.33 6.94
C VAL A 218 -14.04 -22.63 8.42
N ARG A 219 -15.16 -23.27 8.82
CA ARG A 219 -15.35 -23.71 10.21
C ARG A 219 -14.44 -24.89 10.49
N TYR A 220 -14.14 -25.10 11.77
CA TYR A 220 -13.39 -26.27 12.19
C TYR A 220 -14.24 -27.55 11.97
N PRO A 221 -13.71 -28.53 11.22
CA PRO A 221 -14.52 -29.70 10.85
C PRO A 221 -14.63 -30.74 11.98
N VAL A 222 -15.66 -31.53 11.90
CA VAL A 222 -15.84 -32.76 12.67
C VAL A 222 -15.44 -34.02 11.88
N THR A 223 -15.06 -33.83 10.62
CA THR A 223 -14.63 -34.87 9.68
C THR A 223 -13.16 -34.66 9.27
N MET A 224 -12.65 -35.54 8.43
CA MET A 224 -11.31 -35.41 7.88
C MET A 224 -11.22 -34.18 6.99
N LEU A 225 -10.02 -33.52 6.94
CA LEU A 225 -9.82 -32.30 6.20
C LEU A 225 -10.01 -32.47 4.70
N ASP A 226 -9.59 -33.59 4.12
CA ASP A 226 -9.80 -33.90 2.71
C ASP A 226 -11.26 -33.86 2.30
N THR A 227 -12.16 -34.40 3.15
CA THR A 227 -13.61 -34.38 2.91
C THR A 227 -14.21 -32.99 3.14
N HIS A 228 -13.71 -32.27 4.17
CA HIS A 228 -14.29 -31.00 4.56
C HIS A 228 -13.85 -29.84 3.67
N LEU A 229 -12.62 -29.88 3.16
CA LEU A 229 -12.01 -28.79 2.41
C LEU A 229 -12.22 -28.89 0.90
N THR A 230 -12.79 -29.97 0.37
CA THR A 230 -12.95 -30.16 -1.07
C THR A 230 -14.42 -30.15 -1.47
N GLU A 231 -14.80 -29.15 -2.24
CA GLU A 231 -16.17 -28.92 -2.73
C GLU A 231 -16.28 -28.97 -4.24
N SER A 232 -15.14 -28.88 -4.92
CA SER A 232 -15.09 -28.87 -6.38
C SER A 232 -14.74 -30.25 -6.92
N GLU A 233 -15.21 -30.53 -8.11
CA GLU A 233 -14.72 -31.62 -8.94
C GLU A 233 -13.86 -31.05 -10.06
N VAL A 234 -12.91 -31.84 -10.55
CA VAL A 234 -12.05 -31.44 -11.64
C VAL A 234 -12.24 -32.34 -12.87
N THR A 235 -12.56 -31.73 -13.99
CA THR A 235 -12.61 -32.39 -15.30
C THR A 235 -11.34 -32.07 -16.08
N ILE A 236 -10.64 -33.13 -16.52
CA ILE A 236 -9.35 -33.03 -17.18
C ILE A 236 -9.57 -33.05 -18.70
N GLY A 237 -9.30 -31.92 -19.34
CA GLY A 237 -9.30 -31.76 -20.79
C GLY A 237 -7.94 -32.09 -21.43
N ALA A 238 -7.73 -31.69 -22.69
CA ALA A 238 -6.48 -31.92 -23.42
C ALA A 238 -5.34 -31.02 -22.88
N ASP A 239 -5.63 -29.76 -22.60
CA ASP A 239 -4.70 -28.72 -22.12
C ASP A 239 -5.34 -27.77 -21.10
N THR A 240 -6.56 -28.06 -20.68
CA THR A 240 -7.37 -27.22 -19.77
C THR A 240 -7.99 -28.08 -18.68
N LEU A 241 -7.89 -27.64 -17.42
CA LEU A 241 -8.65 -28.17 -16.31
C LEU A 241 -9.94 -27.35 -16.15
N MET A 242 -11.05 -28.00 -15.86
CA MET A 242 -12.30 -27.35 -15.51
C MET A 242 -12.67 -27.76 -14.08
N PHE A 243 -12.75 -26.76 -13.19
CA PHE A 243 -13.20 -26.93 -11.82
C PHE A 243 -14.69 -26.60 -11.73
N GLU A 244 -15.47 -27.57 -11.31
CA GLU A 244 -16.92 -27.46 -11.18
C GLU A 244 -17.33 -27.39 -9.72
N SER A 245 -18.14 -26.39 -9.36
CA SER A 245 -18.71 -26.24 -8.00
C SER A 245 -20.12 -25.66 -8.07
N ALA A 246 -20.78 -25.58 -6.93
CA ALA A 246 -22.09 -24.91 -6.82
C ALA A 246 -22.04 -23.42 -7.18
N HIS A 247 -20.86 -22.82 -7.22
CA HIS A 247 -20.64 -21.41 -7.58
C HIS A 247 -20.36 -21.18 -9.08
N GLY A 248 -20.29 -22.25 -9.87
CA GLY A 248 -20.04 -22.22 -11.29
C GLY A 248 -18.76 -22.98 -11.69
N ASN A 249 -18.39 -22.80 -12.95
CA ASN A 249 -17.21 -23.43 -13.54
C ASN A 249 -16.07 -22.45 -13.63
N ARG A 250 -14.85 -22.95 -13.44
CA ARG A 250 -13.63 -22.18 -13.64
C ARG A 250 -12.62 -22.99 -14.44
N TYR A 251 -12.03 -22.37 -15.41
CA TYR A 251 -11.04 -22.99 -16.31
C TYR A 251 -9.63 -22.62 -15.85
N ALA A 252 -8.71 -23.59 -16.02
CA ALA A 252 -7.31 -23.33 -15.71
C ALA A 252 -6.38 -24.01 -16.72
N LYS A 253 -5.31 -23.31 -17.09
CA LYS A 253 -4.18 -23.83 -17.86
C LYS A 253 -2.90 -23.70 -17.03
N ILE A 254 -1.96 -24.62 -17.24
CA ILE A 254 -0.73 -24.67 -16.46
C ILE A 254 0.46 -24.52 -17.37
N ILE A 255 1.28 -23.54 -17.06
CA ILE A 255 2.55 -23.24 -17.69
C ILE A 255 3.65 -23.69 -16.74
N ALA A 256 4.50 -24.62 -17.18
CA ALA A 256 5.67 -25.02 -16.41
C ALA A 256 6.93 -24.36 -16.97
N VAL A 257 7.80 -23.89 -16.10
CA VAL A 257 9.14 -23.41 -16.47
C VAL A 257 10.02 -24.63 -16.71
N LYS A 258 10.58 -24.71 -17.92
CA LYS A 258 11.40 -25.83 -18.38
C LYS A 258 12.91 -25.52 -18.40
N GLU A 259 13.26 -24.31 -18.76
CA GLU A 259 14.62 -23.85 -18.90
C GLU A 259 14.82 -22.48 -18.25
N TRP A 260 15.92 -22.35 -17.53
CA TRP A 260 16.29 -21.12 -16.82
C TRP A 260 17.60 -20.60 -17.41
N MET A 261 17.52 -19.49 -18.12
CA MET A 261 18.65 -18.90 -18.83
C MET A 261 19.28 -17.76 -18.00
N GLY A 262 19.81 -18.08 -16.82
CA GLY A 262 20.39 -17.10 -15.89
C GLY A 262 19.37 -16.64 -14.83
N PHE A 263 19.90 -16.20 -13.69
CA PHE A 263 19.09 -15.78 -12.58
C PHE A 263 19.10 -14.24 -12.52
N GLN A 264 17.93 -13.64 -12.60
CA GLN A 264 17.70 -12.24 -12.27
C GLN A 264 16.83 -12.20 -11.03
N GLU A 265 17.21 -11.38 -10.06
CA GLU A 265 16.42 -11.16 -8.86
C GLU A 265 14.98 -10.77 -9.19
N ALA A 266 14.03 -11.44 -8.56
CA ALA A 266 12.59 -11.20 -8.73
C ALA A 266 12.08 -11.33 -10.18
N ALA A 267 12.66 -12.25 -10.96
CA ALA A 267 12.35 -12.39 -12.38
C ALA A 267 10.90 -12.74 -12.69
N LEU A 268 10.18 -13.40 -11.77
CA LEU A 268 8.77 -13.75 -11.93
C LEU A 268 7.79 -12.67 -11.41
N ASP A 269 8.29 -11.58 -10.80
CA ASP A 269 7.43 -10.50 -10.30
C ASP A 269 6.69 -9.76 -11.41
N VAL A 270 7.18 -9.82 -12.64
CA VAL A 270 6.48 -9.32 -13.84
C VAL A 270 5.07 -9.93 -13.99
N LEU A 271 4.83 -11.10 -13.41
CA LEU A 271 3.53 -11.78 -13.42
C LEU A 271 2.50 -11.14 -12.49
N ALA A 272 2.94 -10.34 -11.51
CA ALA A 272 2.06 -9.57 -10.64
C ALA A 272 1.36 -8.38 -11.35
N GLU A 273 1.74 -8.09 -12.61
CA GLU A 273 1.20 -6.98 -13.42
C GLU A 273 0.34 -7.45 -14.62
N VAL A 274 0.14 -8.75 -14.75
CA VAL A 274 -0.67 -9.34 -15.83
C VAL A 274 -2.16 -9.03 -15.62
N ASP A 275 -2.90 -8.82 -16.71
CA ASP A 275 -4.35 -8.59 -16.67
C ASP A 275 -5.14 -9.91 -16.62
N ALA A 276 -4.74 -10.82 -15.77
CA ALA A 276 -5.38 -12.13 -15.62
C ALA A 276 -5.21 -12.66 -14.21
N GLU A 277 -6.15 -13.48 -13.76
CA GLU A 277 -5.99 -14.19 -12.50
C GLU A 277 -5.03 -15.38 -12.66
N LEU A 278 -4.06 -15.46 -11.77
CA LEU A 278 -3.06 -16.54 -11.82
C LEU A 278 -2.53 -16.91 -10.42
N ASP A 279 -1.91 -18.07 -10.34
CA ASP A 279 -1.04 -18.49 -9.25
C ASP A 279 0.36 -18.77 -9.79
N VAL A 280 1.38 -18.16 -9.21
CA VAL A 280 2.77 -18.58 -9.41
C VAL A 280 3.15 -19.46 -8.24
N CYS A 281 3.55 -20.69 -8.49
CA CYS A 281 3.97 -21.63 -7.46
C CYS A 281 5.41 -22.08 -7.72
N VAL A 282 6.30 -21.75 -6.79
CA VAL A 282 7.69 -22.23 -6.77
C VAL A 282 7.78 -23.27 -5.66
N MET A 283 7.86 -24.53 -6.03
CA MET A 283 8.07 -25.61 -5.10
C MET A 283 9.54 -26.00 -5.09
N PHE A 284 10.09 -26.23 -3.90
CA PHE A 284 11.47 -26.64 -3.71
C PHE A 284 11.60 -27.72 -2.64
N ARG A 285 12.22 -28.83 -3.02
CA ARG A 285 12.56 -29.92 -2.11
C ARG A 285 14.04 -29.91 -1.85
N PHE A 286 14.39 -29.67 -0.59
CA PHE A 286 15.78 -29.62 -0.16
C PHE A 286 16.42 -31.01 -0.20
N LEU A 287 17.75 -31.06 -0.40
CA LEU A 287 18.56 -32.27 -0.34
C LEU A 287 19.61 -32.14 0.77
N ASP A 288 19.93 -33.25 1.40
CA ASP A 288 21.12 -33.29 2.24
C ASP A 288 22.41 -33.28 1.37
N THR A 289 23.50 -32.84 1.99
CA THR A 289 24.79 -32.69 1.31
C THR A 289 25.26 -34.00 0.64
N THR A 290 24.97 -35.16 1.26
CA THR A 290 25.36 -36.46 0.73
C THR A 290 24.60 -36.80 -0.55
N LYS A 291 23.27 -36.61 -0.55
CA LYS A 291 22.43 -36.84 -1.73
C LYS A 291 22.70 -35.84 -2.84
N ALA A 292 22.94 -34.58 -2.50
CA ALA A 292 23.32 -33.55 -3.45
C ALA A 292 24.66 -33.85 -4.12
N SER A 293 25.68 -34.20 -3.33
CA SER A 293 26.99 -34.63 -3.85
C SER A 293 26.90 -35.82 -4.78
N ALA A 294 26.15 -36.85 -4.39
CA ALA A 294 25.97 -38.05 -5.20
C ALA A 294 25.26 -37.74 -6.54
N TYR A 295 24.29 -36.82 -6.50
CA TYR A 295 23.59 -36.38 -7.73
C TYR A 295 24.49 -35.57 -8.65
N ILE A 296 25.25 -34.59 -8.10
CA ILE A 296 26.21 -33.80 -8.88
C ILE A 296 27.30 -34.71 -9.48
N GLU A 297 27.82 -35.67 -8.72
CA GLU A 297 28.80 -36.63 -9.25
C GLU A 297 28.22 -37.49 -10.37
N LYS A 298 26.95 -37.88 -10.26
CA LYS A 298 26.28 -38.64 -11.33
C LYS A 298 26.16 -37.79 -12.60
N ILE A 299 25.81 -36.52 -12.47
CA ILE A 299 25.78 -35.58 -13.60
C ILE A 299 27.18 -35.43 -14.21
N ARG A 300 28.21 -35.19 -13.39
CA ARG A 300 29.59 -35.06 -13.83
C ARG A 300 30.06 -36.28 -14.59
N LYS A 301 29.82 -37.47 -14.04
CA LYS A 301 30.17 -38.74 -14.70
C LYS A 301 29.43 -38.91 -16.03
N PHE A 302 28.12 -38.58 -16.07
CA PHE A 302 27.33 -38.66 -17.30
C PHE A 302 27.90 -37.76 -18.39
N TYR A 303 28.23 -36.52 -18.12
CA TYR A 303 28.79 -35.63 -19.13
C TYR A 303 30.23 -35.97 -19.50
N LYS A 304 31.07 -36.38 -18.55
CA LYS A 304 32.45 -36.88 -18.85
C LYS A 304 32.41 -38.15 -19.71
N VAL A 305 31.53 -39.10 -19.42
CA VAL A 305 31.40 -40.34 -20.21
C VAL A 305 30.75 -40.07 -21.55
N ALA A 306 29.75 -39.17 -21.61
CA ALA A 306 29.07 -38.81 -22.85
C ALA A 306 29.92 -37.92 -23.76
N ALA A 307 30.95 -37.24 -23.23
CA ALA A 307 31.97 -36.59 -24.06
C ALA A 307 32.85 -37.59 -24.81
N PHE A 308 32.97 -38.82 -24.31
CA PHE A 308 33.62 -39.93 -24.97
C PHE A 308 32.53 -40.78 -25.69
N ASN A 309 32.16 -40.38 -26.90
CA ASN A 309 31.27 -41.20 -27.71
C ASN A 309 32.06 -42.43 -28.18
N PRO A 310 31.60 -43.68 -27.89
CA PRO A 310 32.27 -44.92 -28.38
C PRO A 310 32.50 -44.94 -29.90
N TRP A 311 31.60 -44.31 -30.67
CA TRP A 311 31.74 -44.14 -32.11
C TRP A 311 32.80 -43.13 -32.51
N SER A 312 33.09 -42.11 -31.73
CA SER A 312 34.17 -41.17 -31.98
C SER A 312 35.55 -41.80 -31.72
N ILE A 313 35.63 -42.70 -30.73
CA ILE A 313 36.86 -43.49 -30.47
C ILE A 313 37.10 -44.47 -31.63
N LEU A 314 36.06 -45.13 -32.15
CA LEU A 314 36.17 -46.03 -33.30
C LEU A 314 36.55 -45.24 -34.58
N LYS A 315 35.98 -44.06 -34.77
CA LYS A 315 36.26 -43.20 -35.90
C LYS A 315 37.65 -42.56 -35.84
N ALA A 316 38.16 -42.24 -34.66
CA ALA A 316 39.51 -41.72 -34.44
C ALA A 316 40.60 -42.83 -34.70
N TYR A 317 40.21 -44.09 -34.51
CA TYR A 317 41.11 -45.23 -34.83
C TYR A 317 41.22 -45.47 -36.33
N PHE A 318 40.24 -45.02 -37.13
CA PHE A 318 40.19 -45.23 -38.57
C PHE A 318 40.40 -43.97 -39.44
N SER A 319 40.36 -42.77 -38.81
CA SER A 319 40.62 -41.50 -39.50
C SER A 319 41.51 -40.57 -38.64
N LYS A 320 42.56 -40.06 -39.31
CA LYS A 320 43.49 -39.07 -38.73
C LYS A 320 42.84 -37.63 -38.57
N GLU A 321 41.57 -37.51 -38.29
CA GLU A 321 40.91 -36.25 -38.06
C GLU A 321 40.89 -35.94 -36.56
N GLU A 322 41.30 -34.72 -36.20
CA GLU A 322 41.28 -34.18 -34.81
C GLU A 322 39.90 -34.37 -34.16
N GLN A 323 39.93 -34.94 -32.96
CA GLN A 323 38.73 -35.05 -32.12
C GLN A 323 38.15 -33.66 -31.90
N LYS A 324 37.02 -33.37 -32.48
CA LYS A 324 36.15 -32.31 -32.01
C LYS A 324 35.52 -32.76 -30.69
N ASN A 325 36.17 -32.39 -29.61
CA ASN A 325 35.57 -32.46 -28.28
C ASN A 325 34.29 -31.63 -28.34
N ASP A 326 33.21 -32.16 -27.75
CA ASP A 326 31.97 -31.42 -27.64
C ASP A 326 32.15 -30.43 -26.44
N GLU A 327 32.70 -29.23 -26.76
CA GLU A 327 33.02 -28.16 -25.81
C GLU A 327 31.86 -27.86 -24.84
N GLY A 328 30.62 -28.06 -25.31
CA GLY A 328 29.43 -27.89 -24.50
C GLY A 328 29.32 -28.90 -23.34
N ARG A 329 29.75 -30.14 -23.57
CA ARG A 329 29.69 -31.21 -22.53
C ARG A 329 30.84 -31.11 -21.55
N GLU A 330 32.04 -30.73 -22.01
CA GLU A 330 33.16 -30.42 -21.10
C GLU A 330 32.79 -29.27 -20.20
N ARG A 331 32.20 -28.20 -20.70
CA ARG A 331 31.74 -27.07 -19.92
C ARG A 331 30.71 -27.48 -18.86
N LEU A 332 29.75 -28.35 -19.16
CA LEU A 332 28.78 -28.87 -18.21
C LEU A 332 29.42 -29.77 -17.13
N ALA A 333 30.48 -30.52 -17.50
CA ALA A 333 31.25 -31.31 -16.53
C ALA A 333 32.03 -30.39 -15.55
N ASP A 334 32.61 -29.29 -16.04
CA ASP A 334 33.32 -28.28 -15.25
C ASP A 334 32.34 -27.49 -14.35
N GLU A 335 31.15 -27.19 -14.86
CA GLU A 335 30.09 -26.58 -14.03
C GLU A 335 29.64 -27.49 -12.87
N ALA A 336 29.54 -28.80 -13.11
CA ALA A 336 29.28 -29.80 -12.08
C ALA A 336 30.42 -29.90 -11.05
N GLU A 337 31.67 -29.72 -11.46
CA GLU A 337 32.82 -29.69 -10.55
C GLU A 337 32.83 -28.43 -9.67
N LYS A 338 32.53 -27.28 -10.26
CA LYS A 338 32.33 -26.01 -9.51
C LYS A 338 31.18 -26.10 -8.51
N ALA A 339 30.07 -26.74 -8.91
CA ALA A 339 28.92 -26.96 -8.02
C ALA A 339 29.29 -27.86 -6.83
N LEU A 340 30.10 -28.90 -7.05
CA LEU A 340 30.61 -29.75 -5.98
C LEU A 340 31.55 -28.99 -5.04
N ALA A 341 32.41 -28.15 -5.58
CA ALA A 341 33.28 -27.29 -4.78
C ALA A 341 32.46 -26.30 -3.90
N LYS A 342 31.46 -25.65 -4.46
CA LYS A 342 30.56 -24.76 -3.69
C LYS A 342 29.79 -25.50 -2.58
N LEU A 343 29.27 -26.71 -2.87
CA LEU A 343 28.57 -27.52 -1.88
C LEU A 343 29.46 -27.87 -0.67
N VAL A 344 30.73 -28.23 -0.92
CA VAL A 344 31.65 -28.68 0.13
C VAL A 344 32.34 -27.52 0.82
N ALA A 345 32.79 -26.49 0.10
CA ALA A 345 33.54 -25.38 0.63
C ALA A 345 32.67 -24.28 1.24
N ASP A 346 31.56 -23.93 0.58
CA ASP A 346 30.73 -22.80 0.93
C ASP A 346 29.47 -23.21 1.70
N GLY A 347 29.24 -24.52 1.88
CA GLY A 347 28.01 -25.04 2.52
C GLY A 347 26.74 -24.70 1.73
N GLN A 348 26.87 -24.51 0.39
CA GLN A 348 25.75 -24.18 -0.48
C GLN A 348 24.78 -25.35 -0.56
N GLN A 349 23.50 -25.12 -0.35
CA GLN A 349 22.48 -26.16 -0.46
C GLN A 349 21.93 -26.27 -1.87
N TYR A 350 21.52 -27.49 -2.22
CA TYR A 350 20.91 -27.87 -3.48
C TYR A 350 19.60 -28.59 -3.26
N GLY A 351 18.75 -28.59 -4.24
CA GLY A 351 17.49 -29.30 -4.21
C GLY A 351 16.85 -29.39 -5.57
N PHE A 352 15.59 -29.86 -5.54
CA PHE A 352 14.78 -29.98 -6.72
C PHE A 352 13.71 -28.90 -6.73
N ALA A 353 13.73 -28.01 -7.71
CA ALA A 353 12.74 -26.99 -7.95
C ALA A 353 11.71 -27.43 -8.99
N ASN A 354 10.46 -26.96 -8.80
CA ASN A 354 9.43 -26.96 -9.81
C ASN A 354 8.75 -25.60 -9.81
N VAL A 355 8.64 -24.96 -10.97
CA VAL A 355 7.95 -23.67 -11.14
C VAL A 355 6.77 -23.88 -12.06
N SER A 356 5.58 -23.62 -11.53
CA SER A 356 4.32 -23.75 -12.26
C SER A 356 3.51 -22.47 -12.12
N VAL A 357 2.98 -21.97 -13.24
CA VAL A 357 2.04 -20.84 -13.27
C VAL A 357 0.68 -21.38 -13.70
N ILE A 358 -0.31 -21.24 -12.83
CA ILE A 358 -1.70 -21.60 -13.13
C ILE A 358 -2.41 -20.33 -13.56
N VAL A 359 -2.94 -20.33 -14.78
CA VAL A 359 -3.71 -19.21 -15.32
C VAL A 359 -5.19 -19.59 -15.29
N TYR A 360 -6.02 -18.71 -14.74
CA TYR A 360 -7.45 -18.94 -14.58
C TYR A 360 -8.28 -18.07 -15.53
N GLY A 361 -9.46 -18.56 -15.88
CA GLY A 361 -10.47 -17.82 -16.63
C GLY A 361 -11.88 -18.36 -16.31
N ASP A 362 -12.88 -17.51 -16.46
CA ASP A 362 -14.29 -17.90 -16.32
C ASP A 362 -14.81 -18.55 -17.61
N THR A 363 -14.11 -18.36 -18.73
CA THR A 363 -14.31 -19.07 -20.00
C THR A 363 -13.00 -19.66 -20.51
N VAL A 364 -13.06 -20.57 -21.45
CA VAL A 364 -11.87 -21.16 -22.10
C VAL A 364 -11.11 -20.10 -22.87
N GLU A 365 -11.82 -19.22 -23.59
CA GLU A 365 -11.27 -18.14 -24.39
C GLU A 365 -10.50 -17.14 -23.52
N GLU A 366 -11.07 -16.71 -22.38
CA GLU A 366 -10.38 -15.84 -21.44
C GLU A 366 -9.10 -16.51 -20.90
N CYS A 367 -9.18 -17.79 -20.57
CA CYS A 367 -8.02 -18.55 -20.11
C CYS A 367 -6.93 -18.69 -21.19
N ASP A 368 -7.32 -18.82 -22.47
CA ASP A 368 -6.40 -18.90 -23.61
C ASP A 368 -5.68 -17.57 -23.86
N ASP A 369 -6.41 -16.46 -23.82
CA ASP A 369 -5.86 -15.11 -24.02
C ASP A 369 -4.88 -14.77 -22.89
N ALA A 370 -5.27 -15.00 -21.66
CA ALA A 370 -4.42 -14.81 -20.48
C ALA A 370 -3.16 -15.71 -20.53
N THR A 371 -3.29 -16.96 -20.97
CA THR A 371 -2.17 -17.89 -21.11
C THR A 371 -1.14 -17.39 -22.13
N ARG A 372 -1.59 -16.82 -23.24
CA ARG A 372 -0.69 -16.24 -24.25
C ARG A 372 0.09 -15.04 -23.73
N GLU A 373 -0.58 -14.15 -22.97
CA GLU A 373 0.08 -13.01 -22.32
C GLU A 373 1.14 -13.49 -21.32
N VAL A 374 0.79 -14.44 -20.45
CA VAL A 374 1.69 -14.97 -19.42
C VAL A 374 2.92 -15.63 -20.04
N ILE A 375 2.73 -16.47 -21.08
CA ILE A 375 3.86 -17.10 -21.80
C ILE A 375 4.79 -16.05 -22.40
N GLY A 376 4.24 -14.99 -22.99
CA GLY A 376 5.03 -13.89 -23.55
C GLY A 376 5.84 -13.15 -22.46
N ARG A 377 5.23 -12.87 -21.31
CA ARG A 377 5.88 -12.20 -20.16
C ARG A 377 7.03 -13.05 -19.58
N ILE A 378 6.80 -14.34 -19.37
CA ILE A 378 7.82 -15.26 -18.84
C ILE A 378 8.95 -15.45 -19.86
N GLY A 379 8.61 -15.56 -21.15
CA GLY A 379 9.62 -15.66 -22.22
C GLY A 379 10.50 -14.41 -22.31
N ASN A 380 9.92 -13.22 -22.18
CA ASN A 380 10.67 -11.95 -22.16
C ASN A 380 11.57 -11.83 -20.92
N ALA A 381 11.21 -12.48 -19.81
CA ALA A 381 12.04 -12.59 -18.60
C ALA A 381 13.17 -13.64 -18.74
N GLY A 382 13.34 -14.28 -19.92
CA GLY A 382 14.43 -15.19 -20.20
C GLY A 382 14.18 -16.65 -19.82
N PHE A 383 12.95 -17.06 -19.53
CA PHE A 383 12.63 -18.45 -19.20
C PHE A 383 12.04 -19.22 -20.38
N GLY A 384 12.51 -20.44 -20.57
CA GLY A 384 11.88 -21.41 -21.46
C GLY A 384 10.66 -22.05 -20.76
N VAL A 385 9.48 -21.99 -21.38
CA VAL A 385 8.24 -22.49 -20.80
C VAL A 385 7.57 -23.56 -21.66
N ILE A 386 6.71 -24.33 -21.04
CA ILE A 386 5.87 -25.31 -21.73
C ILE A 386 4.43 -25.22 -21.19
N LEU A 387 3.45 -25.20 -22.09
CA LEU A 387 2.06 -25.40 -21.72
C LEU A 387 1.83 -26.90 -21.47
N GLU A 388 1.43 -27.25 -20.24
CA GLU A 388 1.21 -28.63 -19.85
C GLU A 388 -0.03 -29.21 -20.54
N ARG A 389 0.12 -30.42 -21.04
CA ARG A 389 -0.93 -31.22 -21.69
C ARG A 389 -1.00 -32.61 -21.08
N ASP A 390 0.02 -33.45 -21.34
CA ASP A 390 0.03 -34.82 -20.83
C ASP A 390 0.23 -34.90 -19.32
N ASN A 391 0.95 -33.94 -18.73
CA ASN A 391 1.18 -33.83 -17.31
C ASN A 391 0.28 -32.79 -16.63
N LEU A 392 -0.73 -32.26 -17.30
CA LEU A 392 -1.58 -31.16 -16.85
C LEU A 392 -2.11 -31.36 -15.42
N PHE A 393 -2.71 -32.51 -15.16
CA PHE A 393 -3.29 -32.80 -13.85
C PHE A 393 -2.21 -33.01 -12.78
N ALA A 394 -1.12 -33.70 -13.09
CA ALA A 394 -0.01 -33.88 -12.17
C ALA A 394 0.67 -32.55 -11.83
N ALA A 395 0.82 -31.66 -12.81
CA ALA A 395 1.37 -30.33 -12.62
C ALA A 395 0.51 -29.48 -11.66
N TRP A 396 -0.84 -29.54 -11.77
CA TRP A 396 -1.72 -28.88 -10.83
C TRP A 396 -1.60 -29.47 -9.42
N GLN A 397 -1.55 -30.81 -9.30
CA GLN A 397 -1.44 -31.46 -7.99
C GLN A 397 -0.18 -30.99 -7.23
N THR A 398 0.95 -30.76 -7.93
CA THR A 398 2.19 -30.33 -7.29
C THR A 398 2.12 -28.92 -6.70
N THR A 399 1.13 -28.12 -7.09
CA THR A 399 0.90 -26.78 -6.51
C THR A 399 0.09 -26.83 -5.21
N LEU A 400 -0.47 -28.00 -4.86
CA LEU A 400 -1.14 -28.23 -3.58
C LEU A 400 -0.09 -28.49 -2.49
N PRO A 401 -0.08 -27.72 -1.39
CA PRO A 401 0.84 -27.97 -0.29
C PRO A 401 0.71 -29.40 0.25
N GLY A 402 1.84 -30.08 0.41
CA GLY A 402 1.90 -31.50 0.78
C GLY A 402 2.03 -32.47 -0.41
N ARG A 403 1.73 -32.06 -1.65
CA ARG A 403 1.75 -32.93 -2.83
C ARG A 403 3.04 -32.78 -3.64
N TRP A 404 4.18 -33.11 -3.08
CA TRP A 404 5.47 -33.09 -3.76
C TRP A 404 5.74 -34.33 -4.62
N ASP A 405 5.04 -35.43 -4.40
CA ASP A 405 5.23 -36.75 -5.01
C ASP A 405 4.81 -36.81 -6.51
N GLN A 406 3.97 -35.89 -6.97
CA GLN A 406 3.43 -35.88 -8.33
C GLN A 406 4.27 -35.08 -9.34
N GLN A 407 5.45 -34.61 -8.93
CA GLN A 407 6.30 -33.79 -9.76
C GLN A 407 6.85 -34.51 -11.00
N ARG A 408 6.81 -33.82 -12.13
CA ARG A 408 7.31 -34.34 -13.41
C ARG A 408 8.43 -33.50 -14.01
N ARG A 409 8.52 -32.20 -13.64
CA ARG A 409 9.54 -31.27 -14.16
C ARG A 409 10.38 -30.71 -13.04
N LEU A 410 11.22 -31.61 -12.51
CA LEU A 410 12.18 -31.24 -11.46
C LEU A 410 13.44 -30.69 -12.11
N GLN A 411 13.88 -29.55 -11.62
CA GLN A 411 15.17 -28.97 -11.96
C GLN A 411 16.07 -29.00 -10.73
N PHE A 412 17.25 -29.50 -10.89
CA PHE A 412 18.25 -29.53 -9.84
C PHE A 412 18.97 -28.18 -9.83
N VAL A 413 18.78 -27.41 -8.76
CA VAL A 413 19.28 -26.03 -8.63
C VAL A 413 19.79 -25.77 -7.21
N GLU A 414 20.60 -24.73 -7.07
CA GLU A 414 21.06 -24.21 -5.81
C GLU A 414 19.99 -23.29 -5.15
N THR A 415 20.04 -23.12 -3.81
CA THR A 415 19.06 -22.31 -3.07
C THR A 415 19.05 -20.83 -3.46
N PRO A 416 20.17 -20.15 -3.80
CA PRO A 416 20.12 -18.78 -4.33
C PRO A 416 19.21 -18.63 -5.55
N ALA A 417 19.23 -19.62 -6.44
CA ALA A 417 18.37 -19.61 -7.62
C ALA A 417 16.87 -19.62 -7.27
N VAL A 418 16.51 -20.33 -6.20
CA VAL A 418 15.12 -20.33 -5.71
C VAL A 418 14.79 -18.99 -5.06
N SER A 419 15.70 -18.39 -4.32
CA SER A 419 15.52 -17.06 -3.71
C SER A 419 15.38 -15.96 -4.76
N ASP A 420 15.99 -16.11 -5.94
CA ASP A 420 15.84 -15.20 -7.09
C ASP A 420 14.44 -15.26 -7.73
N ILE A 421 13.82 -16.43 -7.75
CA ILE A 421 12.52 -16.66 -8.41
C ILE A 421 11.34 -16.72 -7.41
N ALA A 422 11.60 -16.86 -6.12
CA ALA A 422 10.54 -16.79 -5.12
C ALA A 422 9.85 -15.41 -5.19
N PRO A 423 8.51 -15.36 -5.22
CA PRO A 423 7.80 -14.09 -5.29
C PRO A 423 7.91 -13.37 -3.96
N VAL A 424 8.94 -12.54 -3.79
CA VAL A 424 9.22 -11.82 -2.53
C VAL A 424 8.86 -10.34 -2.57
N ARG A 425 8.49 -9.81 -3.74
CA ARG A 425 8.00 -8.43 -3.87
C ARG A 425 6.50 -8.38 -3.74
N SER A 426 6.00 -7.41 -3.00
CA SER A 426 4.56 -7.18 -2.89
C SER A 426 4.20 -5.71 -3.03
N VAL A 427 2.93 -5.45 -3.33
CA VAL A 427 2.34 -4.13 -3.27
C VAL A 427 1.28 -4.18 -2.18
N SER A 428 1.58 -3.58 -1.03
CA SER A 428 0.60 -3.49 0.06
C SER A 428 -0.62 -2.69 -0.40
N GLU A 429 -1.81 -3.16 -0.05
CA GLU A 429 -3.06 -2.43 -0.32
C GLU A 429 -3.35 -1.32 0.69
N GLY A 430 -2.53 -1.18 1.74
CA GLY A 430 -2.79 -0.31 2.89
C GLY A 430 -3.88 -0.83 3.83
N ASP A 431 -4.00 -0.19 4.98
CA ASP A 431 -4.87 -0.61 6.06
C ASP A 431 -6.36 -0.47 5.72
N THR A 432 -7.16 -1.43 6.15
CA THR A 432 -8.64 -1.41 6.03
C THR A 432 -9.30 -0.55 7.10
N VAL A 433 -8.55 -0.17 8.14
CA VAL A 433 -9.03 0.61 9.28
C VAL A 433 -8.05 1.73 9.56
N ASN A 434 -8.55 2.94 9.69
CA ASN A 434 -7.78 4.05 10.22
C ASN A 434 -7.77 3.96 11.76
N ALA A 435 -6.68 3.42 12.31
CA ALA A 435 -6.57 3.13 13.74
C ALA A 435 -6.71 4.39 14.60
N TRP A 436 -6.13 5.52 14.18
CA TRP A 436 -6.19 6.78 14.91
C TRP A 436 -7.62 7.33 14.99
N LEU A 437 -8.28 7.50 13.84
CA LEU A 437 -9.65 8.01 13.82
C LEU A 437 -10.63 7.04 14.49
N THR A 438 -10.41 5.73 14.41
CA THR A 438 -11.18 4.73 15.15
C THR A 438 -11.04 4.93 16.67
N GLN A 439 -9.83 5.20 17.15
CA GLN A 439 -9.58 5.47 18.55
C GLN A 439 -10.22 6.79 19.01
N GLN A 440 -10.17 7.85 18.19
CA GLN A 440 -10.74 9.15 18.54
C GLN A 440 -12.27 9.16 18.52
N SER A 441 -12.88 8.48 17.54
CA SER A 441 -14.35 8.44 17.41
C SER A 441 -15.02 7.34 18.24
N GLY A 442 -14.28 6.30 18.62
CA GLY A 442 -14.83 5.07 19.20
C GLY A 442 -15.56 4.17 18.18
N GLU A 443 -15.63 4.56 16.92
CA GLU A 443 -16.28 3.81 15.83
C GLU A 443 -15.24 3.38 14.80
N LYS A 444 -15.42 2.19 14.23
CA LYS A 444 -14.54 1.68 13.19
C LYS A 444 -14.55 2.60 11.96
N THR A 445 -13.46 3.31 11.76
CA THR A 445 -13.27 4.27 10.67
C THR A 445 -12.38 3.69 9.60
N GLY A 446 -12.80 3.78 8.33
CA GLY A 446 -12.05 3.29 7.17
C GLY A 446 -10.97 4.25 6.69
N PRO A 447 -10.24 3.89 5.61
CA PRO A 447 -9.28 4.77 4.94
C PRO A 447 -9.98 6.01 4.34
N LEU A 448 -9.20 7.01 3.95
CA LEU A 448 -9.70 8.22 3.31
C LEU A 448 -10.30 7.94 1.94
N THR A 449 -9.55 7.25 1.09
CA THR A 449 -9.97 6.89 -0.26
C THR A 449 -9.23 5.63 -0.73
N MET A 450 -9.59 5.14 -1.91
CA MET A 450 -8.91 4.05 -2.59
C MET A 450 -8.58 4.46 -4.01
N LEU A 451 -7.31 4.30 -4.40
CA LEU A 451 -6.82 4.66 -5.72
C LEU A 451 -6.05 3.49 -6.35
N PRO A 452 -6.12 3.32 -7.66
CA PRO A 452 -5.30 2.39 -8.39
C PRO A 452 -3.81 2.71 -8.28
N THR A 453 -2.97 1.68 -8.43
CA THR A 453 -1.52 1.82 -8.58
C THR A 453 -1.08 1.44 -10.00
N ARG A 454 0.16 1.76 -10.35
CA ARG A 454 0.75 1.34 -11.64
C ARG A 454 0.83 -0.19 -11.80
N HIS A 455 0.81 -0.94 -10.68
CA HIS A 455 0.86 -2.40 -10.65
C HIS A 455 -0.52 -3.06 -10.78
N LYS A 456 -1.54 -2.33 -11.24
CA LYS A 456 -2.93 -2.82 -11.30
C LYS A 456 -3.49 -3.31 -9.97
N THR A 457 -2.94 -2.83 -8.85
CA THR A 457 -3.47 -3.08 -7.50
C THR A 457 -4.22 -1.85 -7.01
N LEU A 458 -4.98 -2.01 -5.94
CA LEU A 458 -5.69 -0.91 -5.28
C LEU A 458 -4.98 -0.54 -3.98
N GLN A 459 -4.68 0.75 -3.81
CA GLN A 459 -4.10 1.31 -2.60
C GLN A 459 -5.16 2.03 -1.78
N ARG A 460 -5.34 1.62 -0.53
CA ARG A 460 -6.09 2.39 0.46
C ARG A 460 -5.21 3.52 0.98
N VAL A 461 -5.67 4.73 0.80
CA VAL A 461 -4.97 5.93 1.22
C VAL A 461 -5.50 6.38 2.56
N SER A 462 -4.64 6.48 3.55
CA SER A 462 -4.92 7.07 4.85
C SER A 462 -3.84 8.11 5.15
N LEU A 463 -4.24 9.29 5.61
CA LEU A 463 -3.25 10.31 6.01
C LEU A 463 -2.67 10.05 7.41
N HIS A 464 -3.41 9.35 8.26
CA HIS A 464 -3.03 9.11 9.65
C HIS A 464 -2.05 7.95 9.77
N HIS A 465 -0.94 8.21 10.45
CA HIS A 465 0.09 7.26 10.85
C HIS A 465 0.05 7.01 12.36
N PRO A 466 0.79 6.01 12.88
CA PRO A 466 0.90 5.77 14.30
C PRO A 466 1.26 7.04 15.09
N GLY A 467 0.61 7.26 16.23
CA GLY A 467 0.78 8.47 17.04
C GLY A 467 0.04 9.71 16.52
N GLY A 468 -0.87 9.55 15.55
CA GLY A 468 -1.75 10.61 15.04
C GLY A 468 -1.07 11.62 14.10
N LYS A 469 0.12 11.32 13.59
CA LYS A 469 0.75 12.14 12.55
C LYS A 469 -0.06 12.01 11.27
N SER A 470 -0.55 13.14 10.72
CA SER A 470 -1.47 13.11 9.57
C SER A 470 -1.22 14.25 8.57
N HIS A 471 -0.27 15.13 8.84
CA HIS A 471 -0.01 16.23 7.94
C HIS A 471 0.47 15.74 6.56
N ALA A 472 0.10 16.51 5.53
CA ALA A 472 0.45 16.17 4.17
C ALA A 472 0.98 17.39 3.41
N LEU A 473 1.91 17.15 2.48
CA LEU A 473 2.47 18.14 1.58
C LEU A 473 2.30 17.65 0.13
N VAL A 474 1.70 18.48 -0.70
CA VAL A 474 1.52 18.21 -2.13
C VAL A 474 2.43 19.15 -2.92
N ILE A 475 3.33 18.57 -3.71
CA ILE A 475 4.35 19.32 -4.47
C ILE A 475 4.17 19.03 -5.97
N GLY A 476 4.02 20.08 -6.76
CA GLY A 476 3.95 19.87 -8.20
C GLY A 476 3.88 21.15 -9.01
N PRO A 477 4.45 21.13 -10.23
CA PRO A 477 4.46 22.27 -11.14
C PRO A 477 3.03 22.65 -11.56
N ILE A 478 2.91 23.86 -12.11
CA ILE A 478 1.66 24.34 -12.68
C ILE A 478 1.20 23.39 -13.79
N GLY A 479 -0.10 23.07 -13.82
CA GLY A 479 -0.69 22.20 -14.84
C GLY A 479 -0.52 20.69 -14.58
N ALA A 480 0.13 20.26 -13.50
CA ALA A 480 0.29 18.85 -13.16
C ALA A 480 -0.94 18.22 -12.47
N GLY A 481 -2.04 18.98 -12.24
CA GLY A 481 -3.26 18.48 -11.62
C GLY A 481 -3.36 18.71 -10.10
N LYS A 482 -2.55 19.59 -9.53
CA LYS A 482 -2.46 19.83 -8.08
C LYS A 482 -3.81 20.18 -7.44
N SER A 483 -4.49 21.23 -7.91
CA SER A 483 -5.75 21.73 -7.30
C SER A 483 -6.87 20.68 -7.40
N ILE A 484 -6.98 19.94 -8.51
CA ILE A 484 -7.98 18.89 -8.66
C ILE A 484 -7.71 17.75 -7.67
N PHE A 485 -6.44 17.33 -7.52
CA PHE A 485 -6.08 16.27 -6.59
C PHE A 485 -6.30 16.67 -5.13
N LEU A 486 -5.96 17.92 -4.76
CA LEU A 486 -6.25 18.48 -3.44
C LEU A 486 -7.76 18.51 -3.16
N ASN A 487 -8.54 19.08 -4.08
CA ASN A 487 -9.99 19.13 -3.98
C ASN A 487 -10.60 17.72 -3.85
N PHE A 488 -10.03 16.74 -4.55
CA PHE A 488 -10.43 15.33 -4.39
C PHE A 488 -10.11 14.83 -2.98
N LEU A 489 -8.89 14.97 -2.49
CA LEU A 489 -8.51 14.51 -1.15
C LEU A 489 -9.39 15.16 -0.08
N VAL A 490 -9.63 16.46 -0.19
CA VAL A 490 -10.48 17.19 0.76
C VAL A 490 -11.94 16.75 0.67
N SER A 491 -12.50 16.52 -0.51
CA SER A 491 -13.86 15.97 -0.65
C SER A 491 -14.01 14.62 0.05
N GLN A 492 -12.99 13.76 -0.05
CA GLN A 492 -12.97 12.44 0.59
C GLN A 492 -12.93 12.51 2.12
N THR A 493 -12.48 13.63 2.71
CA THR A 493 -12.53 13.83 4.18
C THR A 493 -13.95 13.93 4.73
N GLY A 494 -14.93 14.18 3.87
CA GLY A 494 -16.36 14.12 4.19
C GLY A 494 -16.78 12.75 4.74
N ARG A 495 -16.13 11.66 4.33
CA ARG A 495 -16.28 10.29 4.88
C ARG A 495 -16.02 10.24 6.39
N HIS A 496 -15.09 11.04 6.87
CA HIS A 496 -14.73 11.16 8.27
C HIS A 496 -15.47 12.30 8.98
N LYS A 497 -16.46 12.89 8.34
CA LYS A 497 -17.24 14.05 8.83
C LYS A 497 -16.33 15.20 9.29
N ALA A 498 -15.26 15.45 8.54
CA ALA A 498 -14.25 16.43 8.87
C ALA A 498 -14.79 17.87 8.75
N ARG A 499 -14.32 18.74 9.64
CA ARG A 499 -14.34 20.20 9.39
C ARG A 499 -13.30 20.53 8.35
N ARG A 500 -13.59 21.45 7.43
CA ARG A 500 -12.71 21.82 6.33
C ARG A 500 -12.51 23.34 6.32
N ILE A 501 -11.28 23.76 6.51
CA ILE A 501 -10.90 25.17 6.47
C ILE A 501 -9.83 25.30 5.37
N ARG A 502 -10.11 26.10 4.35
CA ARG A 502 -9.26 26.21 3.19
C ARG A 502 -8.78 27.65 3.00
N PHE A 503 -7.47 27.81 2.91
CA PHE A 503 -6.86 29.08 2.50
C PHE A 503 -6.56 28.99 1.02
N ASP A 504 -7.39 29.65 0.24
CA ASP A 504 -7.46 29.56 -1.20
C ASP A 504 -6.63 30.63 -1.91
N LYS A 505 -6.19 30.32 -3.12
CA LYS A 505 -5.60 31.28 -4.02
C LYS A 505 -6.22 31.12 -5.40
N ASP A 506 -6.65 32.24 -5.97
CA ASP A 506 -7.23 32.28 -7.31
C ASP A 506 -8.55 31.48 -7.45
N ARG A 507 -9.31 31.35 -6.37
CA ARG A 507 -10.63 30.67 -6.30
C ARG A 507 -10.59 29.18 -6.65
N SER A 508 -9.48 28.51 -6.38
CA SER A 508 -9.27 27.11 -6.76
C SER A 508 -10.16 26.13 -5.97
N THR A 509 -10.55 26.49 -4.76
CA THR A 509 -11.41 25.70 -3.89
C THR A 509 -12.86 26.21 -3.83
N ARG A 510 -13.18 27.34 -4.48
CA ARG A 510 -14.49 27.98 -4.44
C ARG A 510 -15.62 27.07 -4.93
N ILE A 511 -15.44 26.46 -6.10
CA ILE A 511 -16.47 25.60 -6.71
C ILE A 511 -16.79 24.40 -5.83
N PRO A 512 -15.83 23.54 -5.45
CA PRO A 512 -16.13 22.38 -4.61
C PRO A 512 -16.68 22.77 -3.22
N THR A 513 -16.23 23.90 -2.62
CA THR A 513 -16.77 24.39 -1.36
C THR A 513 -18.25 24.75 -1.46
N LEU A 514 -18.64 25.58 -2.45
CA LEU A 514 -20.03 26.00 -2.62
C LEU A 514 -20.93 24.82 -3.02
N LEU A 515 -20.44 23.91 -3.87
CA LEU A 515 -21.19 22.71 -4.24
C LEU A 515 -21.41 21.78 -3.03
N ALA A 516 -20.42 21.65 -2.16
CA ALA A 516 -20.55 20.88 -0.92
C ALA A 516 -21.49 21.51 0.12
N GLY A 517 -21.92 22.75 -0.09
CA GLY A 517 -22.77 23.50 0.83
C GLY A 517 -21.96 24.34 1.84
N GLY A 518 -20.64 24.42 1.64
CA GLY A 518 -19.74 25.24 2.42
C GLY A 518 -19.86 26.74 2.10
N ARG A 519 -19.08 27.54 2.80
CA ARG A 519 -19.04 28.99 2.68
C ARG A 519 -17.75 29.45 2.01
N PHE A 520 -17.87 30.35 1.05
CA PHE A 520 -16.73 31.03 0.45
C PHE A 520 -16.66 32.46 0.97
N VAL A 521 -15.48 32.92 1.32
CA VAL A 521 -15.20 34.25 1.88
C VAL A 521 -14.06 34.89 1.10
N ASP A 522 -14.28 36.08 0.58
CA ASP A 522 -13.22 36.89 -0.04
C ASP A 522 -12.68 37.90 0.98
N ALA A 523 -11.45 37.71 1.39
CA ALA A 523 -10.81 38.54 2.40
C ALA A 523 -10.56 40.00 1.94
N THR A 524 -10.55 40.26 0.60
CA THR A 524 -10.32 41.61 0.05
C THR A 524 -11.56 42.28 -0.47
N GLY A 525 -12.63 41.51 -0.72
CA GLY A 525 -13.83 42.00 -1.40
C GLY A 525 -13.67 42.22 -2.89
N ARG A 526 -12.68 41.58 -3.53
CA ARG A 526 -12.42 41.72 -4.97
C ARG A 526 -13.45 40.97 -5.81
N PHE A 527 -13.85 39.78 -5.36
CA PHE A 527 -14.74 38.87 -6.10
C PHE A 527 -16.14 38.81 -5.48
N GLU A 528 -16.24 38.97 -4.17
CA GLU A 528 -17.48 38.97 -3.40
C GLU A 528 -17.43 40.08 -2.34
N ALA A 529 -18.54 40.36 -1.66
CA ALA A 529 -18.55 41.37 -0.59
C ALA A 529 -17.48 41.01 0.45
N GLY A 530 -16.59 41.93 0.71
CA GLY A 530 -15.47 41.78 1.65
C GLY A 530 -15.94 41.46 3.04
N THR A 531 -15.14 40.71 3.77
CA THR A 531 -15.42 40.38 5.18
C THR A 531 -14.72 41.39 6.04
N SER A 532 -15.49 42.12 6.92
CA SER A 532 -14.86 42.95 7.92
C SER A 532 -14.19 42.08 8.98
N VAL A 533 -12.93 42.40 9.25
CA VAL A 533 -12.11 41.71 10.25
C VAL A 533 -11.70 42.69 11.33
N ASN A 534 -11.99 42.35 12.57
CA ASN A 534 -11.59 43.18 13.71
C ASN A 534 -10.94 42.31 14.81
N PRO A 535 -9.61 42.22 14.86
CA PRO A 535 -8.89 41.47 15.90
C PRO A 535 -9.14 41.98 17.32
N LEU A 536 -9.48 43.28 17.48
CA LEU A 536 -9.78 43.88 18.75
C LEU A 536 -11.15 43.44 19.30
N SER A 537 -12.02 42.84 18.47
CA SER A 537 -13.26 42.22 18.91
C SER A 537 -13.05 41.16 20.01
N LEU A 538 -11.85 40.54 20.04
CA LEU A 538 -11.44 39.55 21.03
C LEU A 538 -11.28 40.14 22.46
N LEU A 539 -11.24 41.47 22.62
CA LEU A 539 -11.13 42.11 23.90
C LEU A 539 -12.36 41.90 24.84
N HIS A 540 -13.38 41.18 24.37
CA HIS A 540 -14.50 40.73 25.20
C HIS A 540 -14.09 39.73 26.31
N ASP A 541 -12.93 39.08 26.17
CA ASP A 541 -12.37 38.16 27.18
C ASP A 541 -10.89 38.49 27.42
N SER A 542 -10.54 38.78 28.67
CA SER A 542 -9.18 39.20 29.05
C SER A 542 -8.09 38.18 28.73
N LYS A 543 -8.45 36.90 28.58
CA LYS A 543 -7.47 35.86 28.14
C LYS A 543 -6.87 36.14 26.77
N HIS A 544 -7.52 36.94 25.93
CA HIS A 544 -7.07 37.28 24.59
C HIS A 544 -6.19 38.56 24.53
N PHE A 545 -6.12 39.34 25.62
CA PHE A 545 -5.34 40.57 25.63
C PHE A 545 -3.87 40.40 25.24
N PRO A 546 -3.15 39.38 25.73
CA PRO A 546 -1.77 39.17 25.31
C PRO A 546 -1.66 38.95 23.80
N TYR A 547 -2.55 38.14 23.23
CA TYR A 547 -2.55 37.87 21.78
C TYR A 547 -2.86 39.15 20.98
N VAL A 548 -3.87 39.92 21.38
CA VAL A 548 -4.21 41.17 20.67
C VAL A 548 -3.05 42.14 20.71
N ALA A 549 -2.36 42.26 21.87
CA ALA A 549 -1.15 43.08 21.96
C ALA A 549 -0.01 42.64 21.06
N GLU A 550 0.25 41.33 20.97
CA GLU A 550 1.22 40.75 20.03
C GLU A 550 0.82 41.02 18.58
N TRP A 551 -0.45 40.89 18.25
CA TRP A 551 -0.98 41.19 16.93
C TRP A 551 -0.78 42.65 16.53
N VAL A 552 -1.07 43.59 17.46
CA VAL A 552 -0.84 45.03 17.26
C VAL A 552 0.65 45.32 17.12
N GLN A 553 1.51 44.67 17.92
CA GLN A 553 2.94 44.78 17.79
C GLN A 553 3.39 44.35 16.38
N MET A 554 2.85 43.23 15.87
CA MET A 554 3.16 42.73 14.54
C MET A 554 2.73 43.71 13.43
N ALA A 555 1.62 44.41 13.62
CA ALA A 555 1.13 45.44 12.71
C ALA A 555 2.01 46.69 12.67
N ILE A 556 2.72 46.99 13.75
CA ILE A 556 3.58 48.17 13.92
C ILE A 556 5.02 47.89 13.42
N GLU A 557 5.50 46.64 13.59
CA GLU A 557 6.87 46.27 13.28
C GLU A 557 7.07 46.02 11.76
N ASP A 558 8.23 46.43 11.27
CA ASP A 558 8.70 46.19 9.91
C ASP A 558 10.19 45.78 9.90
N ASP A 559 10.85 45.76 8.75
CA ASP A 559 12.25 45.34 8.64
C ASP A 559 13.20 46.35 9.34
N ASP A 560 12.82 47.61 9.43
CA ASP A 560 13.62 48.68 9.99
C ASP A 560 13.29 49.02 11.46
N PHE A 561 12.19 48.48 11.99
CA PHE A 561 11.71 48.77 13.34
C PHE A 561 11.23 47.56 14.10
N ARG A 562 11.75 47.39 15.29
CA ARG A 562 11.29 46.39 16.27
C ARG A 562 10.91 47.07 17.58
N CYS A 563 9.78 46.71 18.17
CA CYS A 563 9.36 47.24 19.45
C CYS A 563 10.31 46.85 20.59
N SER A 564 10.83 47.84 21.31
CA SER A 564 11.56 47.61 22.57
C SER A 564 10.67 46.96 23.62
N PRO A 565 11.25 46.30 24.65
CA PRO A 565 10.45 45.72 25.74
C PRO A 565 9.53 46.74 26.46
N GLN A 566 9.94 47.99 26.49
CA GLN A 566 9.13 49.08 27.05
C GLN A 566 7.93 49.41 26.15
N GLN A 567 8.15 49.50 24.84
CA GLN A 567 7.07 49.76 23.88
C GLN A 567 6.09 48.58 23.82
N GLN A 568 6.53 47.31 23.94
CA GLN A 568 5.67 46.12 24.02
C GLN A 568 4.76 46.21 25.28
N ARG A 569 5.31 46.57 26.46
CA ARG A 569 4.52 46.79 27.64
C ARG A 569 3.49 47.90 27.46
N THR A 570 3.88 49.02 26.83
CA THR A 570 2.96 50.13 26.55
C THR A 570 1.82 49.69 25.64
N ILE A 571 2.09 48.88 24.58
CA ILE A 571 1.04 48.32 23.72
C ILE A 571 0.07 47.46 24.54
N PHE A 572 0.58 46.55 25.36
CA PHE A 572 -0.24 45.70 26.21
C PHE A 572 -1.10 46.51 27.20
N GLU A 573 -0.54 47.53 27.86
CA GLU A 573 -1.27 48.41 28.73
C GLU A 573 -2.40 49.15 28.00
N LYS A 574 -2.15 49.68 26.80
CA LYS A 574 -3.15 50.39 26.01
C LYS A 574 -4.24 49.49 25.45
N VAL A 575 -3.91 48.28 25.07
CA VAL A 575 -4.87 47.24 24.71
C VAL A 575 -5.74 46.87 25.90
N THR A 576 -5.16 46.75 27.10
CA THR A 576 -5.88 46.49 28.33
C THR A 576 -6.83 47.64 28.69
N VAL A 577 -6.36 48.89 28.59
CA VAL A 577 -7.18 50.10 28.85
C VAL A 577 -8.37 50.15 27.87
N LEU A 578 -8.14 49.85 26.59
CA LEU A 578 -9.21 49.83 25.59
C LEU A 578 -10.26 48.75 25.91
N GLY A 579 -9.81 47.53 26.25
CA GLY A 579 -10.73 46.41 26.51
C GLY A 579 -11.49 46.50 27.80
N THR A 580 -10.94 47.16 28.83
CA THR A 580 -11.59 47.27 30.17
C THR A 580 -12.30 48.59 30.37
N GLY A 581 -11.87 49.65 29.72
CA GLY A 581 -12.34 51.02 30.00
C GLY A 581 -13.27 51.60 28.94
N TYR A 582 -13.39 50.97 27.80
CA TYR A 582 -14.17 51.48 26.66
C TYR A 582 -15.27 50.49 26.23
N PRO A 583 -16.41 50.96 25.75
CA PRO A 583 -17.45 50.11 25.24
C PRO A 583 -17.04 49.47 23.91
N ARG A 584 -17.69 48.34 23.56
CA ARG A 584 -17.31 47.46 22.43
C ARG A 584 -17.26 48.16 21.05
N ASP A 585 -18.14 49.15 20.84
CA ASP A 585 -18.21 49.90 19.61
C ASP A 585 -16.99 50.84 19.40
N LEU A 586 -16.17 51.02 20.41
CA LEU A 586 -14.90 51.75 20.34
C LEU A 586 -13.67 50.83 20.23
N TRP A 587 -13.83 49.55 20.20
CA TRP A 587 -12.70 48.59 20.02
C TRP A 587 -12.22 48.52 18.57
N THR A 588 -11.64 49.62 18.12
CA THR A 588 -11.14 49.81 16.77
C THR A 588 -9.64 50.19 16.77
N LEU A 589 -8.92 49.92 15.66
CA LEU A 589 -7.51 50.35 15.57
C LEU A 589 -7.36 51.88 15.63
N SER A 590 -8.31 52.61 15.10
CA SER A 590 -8.33 54.08 15.21
C SER A 590 -8.36 54.54 16.65
N ASN A 591 -9.19 53.97 17.50
CA ASN A 591 -9.28 54.32 18.91
C ASN A 591 -8.06 53.87 19.70
N LEU A 592 -7.54 52.66 19.44
CA LEU A 592 -6.29 52.20 20.04
C LEU A 592 -5.14 53.14 19.66
N ASN A 593 -5.06 53.53 18.40
CA ASN A 593 -4.03 54.45 17.88
C ASN A 593 -4.02 55.78 18.64
N ALA A 594 -5.19 56.34 18.95
CA ALA A 594 -5.29 57.56 19.74
C ALA A 594 -4.73 57.44 21.16
N LEU A 595 -4.71 56.23 21.73
CA LEU A 595 -4.19 55.94 23.09
C LEU A 595 -2.67 55.73 23.11
N LEU A 596 -2.04 55.48 21.95
CA LEU A 596 -0.60 55.16 21.85
C LEU A 596 0.27 56.42 21.88
N PRO A 597 1.55 56.33 22.37
CA PRO A 597 2.56 57.38 22.21
C PRO A 597 2.81 57.69 20.76
N ILE A 598 3.32 58.90 20.44
CA ILE A 598 3.47 59.40 19.10
C ILE A 598 4.27 58.44 18.19
N GLU A 599 5.36 57.89 18.68
CA GLU A 599 6.23 56.98 17.95
C GLU A 599 5.52 55.69 17.44
N LEU A 600 4.68 55.11 18.26
CA LEU A 600 3.88 53.93 17.92
C LEU A 600 2.63 54.31 17.12
N ARG A 601 2.07 55.49 17.41
CA ARG A 601 0.89 56.04 16.74
C ARG A 601 1.11 56.24 15.27
N GLU A 602 2.25 56.83 14.88
CA GLU A 602 2.61 57.07 13.48
C GLU A 602 2.72 55.79 12.68
N ARG A 603 3.21 54.72 13.29
CA ARG A 603 3.34 53.43 12.66
C ARG A 603 2.02 52.63 12.58
N LEU A 604 1.18 52.71 13.59
CA LEU A 604 -0.12 52.06 13.53
C LEU A 604 -1.12 52.82 12.64
N ALA A 605 -0.87 54.12 12.37
CA ALA A 605 -1.77 54.96 11.59
C ALA A 605 -2.14 54.38 10.21
N VAL A 606 -1.20 53.71 9.54
CA VAL A 606 -1.44 53.09 8.21
C VAL A 606 -2.56 52.04 8.20
N TRP A 607 -2.94 51.55 9.39
CA TRP A 607 -3.99 50.55 9.61
C TRP A 607 -5.32 51.13 10.13
N THR A 608 -5.41 52.47 10.29
CA THR A 608 -6.59 53.17 10.78
C THR A 608 -7.53 53.60 9.66
N GLN A 609 -8.76 53.88 10.00
CA GLN A 609 -9.80 54.27 9.06
C GLN A 609 -9.39 55.54 8.29
N GLY A 610 -9.59 55.51 6.98
CA GLY A 610 -9.18 56.61 6.08
C GLY A 610 -7.77 56.48 5.50
N GLU A 611 -6.95 55.58 6.04
CA GLU A 611 -5.61 55.25 5.57
C GLU A 611 -5.60 54.04 4.62
N LYS A 612 -4.45 53.81 3.99
CA LYS A 612 -4.27 52.79 2.93
C LYS A 612 -4.79 51.39 3.29
N ASN A 613 -4.47 50.94 4.50
CA ASN A 613 -4.76 49.57 4.97
C ASN A 613 -5.91 49.49 6.01
N GLY A 614 -6.52 50.62 6.40
CA GLY A 614 -7.58 50.66 7.42
C GLY A 614 -8.79 49.78 7.07
N ARG A 615 -9.07 49.63 5.77
CA ARG A 615 -10.15 48.77 5.27
C ARG A 615 -10.03 47.31 5.62
N PHE A 616 -8.86 46.85 6.06
CA PHE A 616 -8.68 45.39 6.34
C PHE A 616 -9.06 45.07 7.78
N PHE A 617 -8.72 45.94 8.78
CA PHE A 617 -8.82 45.53 10.16
C PHE A 617 -9.45 46.59 11.08
N ASP A 618 -9.72 47.80 10.61
CA ASP A 618 -10.28 48.87 11.42
C ASP A 618 -11.81 48.96 11.23
N HIS A 619 -12.50 47.98 11.83
CA HIS A 619 -13.95 47.85 11.80
C HIS A 619 -14.54 47.80 13.23
N ILE A 620 -15.78 48.14 13.37
CA ILE A 620 -16.51 47.99 14.63
C ILE A 620 -16.84 46.53 14.89
N ASP A 621 -17.35 45.86 13.88
CA ASP A 621 -17.76 44.47 13.95
C ASP A 621 -16.74 43.54 13.25
N ASP A 622 -16.56 42.36 13.84
CA ASP A 622 -15.84 41.26 13.24
C ASP A 622 -16.82 40.30 12.60
N ALA A 623 -16.93 40.36 11.29
CA ALA A 623 -17.75 39.44 10.49
C ALA A 623 -17.01 38.11 10.14
N PHE A 624 -15.73 37.98 10.49
CA PHE A 624 -15.01 36.76 10.30
C PHE A 624 -15.51 35.64 11.21
N SER A 625 -16.28 34.72 10.66
CA SER A 625 -16.81 33.57 11.37
C SER A 625 -16.39 32.26 10.70
N LEU A 626 -15.99 31.32 11.51
CA LEU A 626 -15.66 29.96 11.06
C LEU A 626 -16.94 29.14 10.86
N SER A 627 -16.92 28.25 9.90
CA SER A 627 -17.98 27.25 9.65
C SER A 627 -17.33 25.88 9.41
N ASP A 628 -18.13 24.82 9.48
CA ASP A 628 -17.65 23.45 9.33
C ASP A 628 -17.01 23.17 7.95
N ASP A 629 -17.37 23.95 6.93
CA ASP A 629 -16.73 23.96 5.62
C ASP A 629 -16.62 25.41 5.14
N ILE A 630 -15.40 25.92 5.08
CA ILE A 630 -15.12 27.31 4.69
C ILE A 630 -13.87 27.36 3.80
N SER A 631 -13.99 28.17 2.75
CA SER A 631 -12.85 28.56 1.90
C SER A 631 -12.67 30.07 1.97
N ILE A 632 -11.45 30.52 2.16
CA ILE A 632 -11.06 31.91 2.33
C ILE A 632 -10.13 32.28 1.20
N GLU A 633 -10.55 33.14 0.30
CA GLU A 633 -9.77 33.65 -0.83
C GLU A 633 -8.72 34.65 -0.35
N MET A 634 -7.45 34.36 -0.62
CA MET A 634 -6.30 35.11 -0.16
C MET A 634 -5.43 35.68 -1.29
N GLY A 635 -5.71 35.32 -2.55
CA GLY A 635 -4.80 35.60 -3.68
C GLY A 635 -4.46 37.08 -3.85
N ASP A 636 -5.46 37.97 -3.72
CA ASP A 636 -5.24 39.42 -3.83
C ASP A 636 -4.45 39.98 -2.63
N LEU A 637 -4.68 39.48 -1.44
CA LEU A 637 -3.89 39.81 -0.26
C LEU A 637 -2.43 39.43 -0.45
N PHE A 638 -2.17 38.23 -0.94
CA PHE A 638 -0.79 37.76 -1.14
C PHE A 638 -0.05 38.57 -2.19
N GLN A 639 -0.72 38.98 -3.25
CA GLN A 639 -0.09 39.69 -4.36
C GLN A 639 0.12 41.16 -4.08
N ASN A 640 -0.90 41.83 -3.54
CA ASN A 640 -0.95 43.28 -3.45
C ASN A 640 -0.77 43.81 -2.02
N TYR A 641 -1.06 42.98 -0.99
CA TYR A 641 -1.05 43.44 0.40
C TYR A 641 -0.40 42.41 1.34
N PRO A 642 0.86 42.01 1.10
CA PRO A 642 1.49 40.89 1.79
C PRO A 642 1.55 41.02 3.30
N VAL A 643 1.74 42.25 3.84
CA VAL A 643 1.72 42.48 5.28
C VAL A 643 0.32 42.30 5.86
N ALA A 644 -0.72 42.75 5.15
CA ALA A 644 -2.10 42.53 5.54
C ALA A 644 -2.45 41.01 5.48
N ALA A 645 -1.93 40.29 4.48
CA ALA A 645 -2.08 38.84 4.41
C ALA A 645 -1.48 38.14 5.64
N ALA A 646 -0.28 38.53 6.06
CA ALA A 646 0.37 37.96 7.25
C ALA A 646 -0.43 38.23 8.53
N LEU A 647 -0.93 39.46 8.70
CA LEU A 647 -1.76 39.84 9.84
C LEU A 647 -3.11 39.11 9.86
N PHE A 648 -3.76 38.98 8.71
CA PHE A 648 -5.01 38.24 8.58
C PHE A 648 -4.83 36.75 8.91
N MET A 649 -3.80 36.13 8.37
CA MET A 649 -3.51 34.73 8.60
C MET A 649 -3.19 34.44 10.06
N ASP A 650 -2.42 35.33 10.72
CA ASP A 650 -2.16 35.18 12.16
C ASP A 650 -3.45 35.22 12.96
N TYR A 651 -4.34 36.16 12.64
CA TYR A 651 -5.65 36.25 13.26
C TYR A 651 -6.52 35.02 12.97
N ALA A 652 -6.61 34.60 11.72
CA ALA A 652 -7.39 33.44 11.34
C ALA A 652 -6.89 32.16 12.02
N PHE A 653 -5.57 31.96 12.07
CA PHE A 653 -5.00 30.82 12.78
C PHE A 653 -5.26 30.84 14.29
N TYR A 654 -5.18 32.00 14.91
CA TYR A 654 -5.54 32.12 16.32
C TYR A 654 -6.99 31.74 16.55
N ARG A 655 -7.92 32.21 15.72
CA ARG A 655 -9.35 31.88 15.79
C ARG A 655 -9.60 30.40 15.58
N ILE A 656 -8.92 29.80 14.61
CA ILE A 656 -9.00 28.35 14.33
C ILE A 656 -8.49 27.56 15.55
N ALA A 657 -7.34 27.91 16.10
CA ALA A 657 -6.78 27.24 17.27
C ALA A 657 -7.72 27.25 18.48
N GLN A 658 -8.43 28.37 18.71
CA GLN A 658 -9.46 28.48 19.77
C GLN A 658 -10.71 27.64 19.46
N TRP A 659 -10.99 27.34 18.18
CA TRP A 659 -12.17 26.60 17.76
C TRP A 659 -11.92 25.08 17.71
N LEU A 660 -10.67 24.63 17.62
CA LEU A 660 -10.30 23.22 17.66
C LEU A 660 -10.56 22.64 19.06
N ASP A 661 -11.46 21.68 19.13
CA ASP A 661 -11.89 21.03 20.38
C ASP A 661 -11.27 19.64 20.60
N GLY A 662 -10.48 19.16 19.64
CA GLY A 662 -9.87 17.82 19.65
C GLY A 662 -10.84 16.67 19.41
N LYS A 663 -12.15 16.92 19.41
CA LYS A 663 -13.18 15.87 19.26
C LYS A 663 -13.47 15.56 17.80
N ARG A 664 -13.67 16.59 17.00
CA ARG A 664 -14.00 16.44 15.59
C ARG A 664 -12.76 16.57 14.72
N TYR A 665 -12.59 15.64 13.79
CA TYR A 665 -11.51 15.70 12.83
C TYR A 665 -11.59 16.99 12.00
N THR A 666 -10.47 17.70 11.87
CA THR A 666 -10.41 18.96 11.13
C THR A 666 -9.29 18.94 10.11
N VAL A 667 -9.55 19.38 8.88
CA VAL A 667 -8.55 19.53 7.83
C VAL A 667 -8.37 21.02 7.54
N ILE A 668 -7.11 21.47 7.60
CA ILE A 668 -6.72 22.84 7.28
C ILE A 668 -5.87 22.78 6.04
N GLU A 669 -6.41 23.24 4.92
CA GLU A 669 -5.75 23.27 3.63
C GLU A 669 -5.15 24.64 3.38
N VAL A 670 -3.90 24.65 2.87
CA VAL A 670 -3.19 25.85 2.43
C VAL A 670 -2.65 25.60 1.03
N GLU A 671 -3.32 26.14 0.02
CA GLU A 671 -3.06 25.80 -1.39
C GLU A 671 -1.73 26.32 -1.94
N GLU A 672 -1.25 27.47 -1.47
CA GLU A 672 0.02 28.05 -1.88
C GLU A 672 0.91 28.33 -0.65
N ALA A 673 1.29 27.24 0.02
CA ALA A 673 2.13 27.32 1.22
C ALA A 673 3.49 27.98 0.97
N GLY A 674 3.99 27.95 -0.27
CA GLY A 674 5.24 28.62 -0.67
C GLY A 674 5.25 30.11 -0.41
N PHE A 675 4.09 30.77 -0.44
CA PHE A 675 3.96 32.16 -0.08
C PHE A 675 4.25 32.38 1.43
N PHE A 676 3.71 31.54 2.26
CA PHE A 676 3.87 31.62 3.72
C PHE A 676 5.29 31.38 4.18
N PHE A 677 6.01 30.56 3.46
CA PHE A 677 7.42 30.25 3.76
C PHE A 677 8.35 31.46 3.61
N GLN A 678 7.90 32.51 2.92
CA GLN A 678 8.66 33.75 2.76
C GLN A 678 8.60 34.65 4.00
N TYR A 679 7.64 34.42 4.91
CA TYR A 679 7.45 35.24 6.11
C TYR A 679 7.90 34.48 7.36
N PRO A 680 9.04 34.84 8.00
CA PRO A 680 9.64 34.07 9.09
C PRO A 680 8.71 33.85 10.29
N ARG A 681 7.94 34.89 10.68
CA ARG A 681 6.99 34.79 11.80
C ARG A 681 5.84 33.83 11.52
N PHE A 682 5.37 33.83 10.29
CA PHE A 682 4.31 32.92 9.89
C PHE A 682 4.80 31.47 9.83
N TYR A 683 5.99 31.27 9.28
CA TYR A 683 6.64 29.98 9.26
C TYR A 683 6.81 29.40 10.69
N GLN A 684 7.27 30.20 11.64
CA GLN A 684 7.38 29.78 13.06
C GLN A 684 6.03 29.34 13.64
N ARG A 685 4.94 30.03 13.32
CA ARG A 685 3.61 29.59 13.75
C ARG A 685 3.18 28.28 13.07
N LEU A 686 3.43 28.11 11.79
CA LEU A 686 3.13 26.89 11.06
C LEU A 686 3.92 25.70 11.63
N GLU A 687 5.17 25.90 11.99
CA GLU A 687 6.03 24.92 12.65
C GLU A 687 5.44 24.49 14.02
N ILE A 688 5.06 25.45 14.86
CA ILE A 688 4.39 25.18 16.13
C ILE A 688 3.07 24.42 15.89
N TRP A 689 2.31 24.79 14.89
CA TRP A 689 1.07 24.14 14.54
C TRP A 689 1.28 22.72 14.08
N ALA A 690 2.23 22.46 13.22
CA ALA A 690 2.57 21.10 12.75
C ALA A 690 2.85 20.14 13.92
N VAL A 691 3.34 20.66 15.04
CA VAL A 691 3.57 19.86 16.27
C VAL A 691 2.32 19.75 17.14
N THR A 692 1.52 20.83 17.27
CA THR A 692 0.49 20.94 18.31
C THR A 692 -0.89 20.51 17.87
N ILE A 693 -1.34 20.85 16.63
CA ILE A 693 -2.73 20.64 16.21
C ILE A 693 -3.09 19.15 15.99
N ARG A 694 -2.10 18.29 15.80
CA ARG A 694 -2.36 16.83 15.75
C ARG A 694 -3.04 16.34 17.04
N LYS A 695 -2.67 16.93 18.20
CA LYS A 695 -3.31 16.62 19.51
C LYS A 695 -4.76 17.10 19.57
N LEU A 696 -5.13 18.03 18.70
CA LEU A 696 -6.46 18.56 18.52
C LEU A 696 -7.20 17.88 17.36
N ASN A 697 -6.77 16.67 16.96
CA ASN A 697 -7.36 15.89 15.87
C ASN A 697 -7.45 16.69 14.56
N ALA A 698 -6.40 17.43 14.22
CA ALA A 698 -6.35 18.29 13.05
C ALA A 698 -5.16 17.95 12.14
N THR A 699 -5.40 18.02 10.82
CA THR A 699 -4.42 17.78 9.75
C THR A 699 -4.14 19.05 8.99
N LEU A 700 -2.86 19.38 8.79
CA LEU A 700 -2.43 20.35 7.78
C LEU A 700 -2.27 19.66 6.42
N LEU A 701 -2.91 20.21 5.41
CA LEU A 701 -2.74 19.81 4.02
C LEU A 701 -2.12 21.00 3.28
N LEU A 702 -0.81 20.96 3.10
CA LEU A 702 -0.03 22.02 2.48
C LEU A 702 0.21 21.71 1.00
N ALA A 703 0.20 22.71 0.17
CA ALA A 703 0.57 22.54 -1.22
C ALA A 703 1.52 23.65 -1.70
N THR A 704 2.44 23.30 -2.62
CA THR A 704 3.37 24.26 -3.23
C THR A 704 3.69 23.87 -4.66
N GLN A 705 4.06 24.85 -5.45
CA GLN A 705 4.40 24.65 -6.86
C GLN A 705 5.87 24.30 -7.05
N SER A 706 6.74 24.60 -6.10
CA SER A 706 8.19 24.52 -6.27
C SER A 706 8.91 24.02 -5.02
N LEU A 707 9.77 23.01 -5.22
CA LEU A 707 10.72 22.56 -4.22
C LEU A 707 11.71 23.66 -3.80
N SER A 708 12.06 24.55 -4.70
CA SER A 708 12.98 25.66 -4.40
C SER A 708 12.38 26.68 -3.42
N GLN A 709 11.05 26.81 -3.34
CA GLN A 709 10.40 27.61 -2.30
C GLN A 709 10.56 26.92 -0.94
N VAL A 710 10.38 25.61 -0.89
CA VAL A 710 10.55 24.79 0.32
C VAL A 710 12.01 24.81 0.79
N ALA A 711 12.96 24.72 -0.14
CA ALA A 711 14.40 24.73 0.17
C ALA A 711 14.90 26.03 0.82
N ARG A 712 14.15 27.11 0.71
CA ARG A 712 14.48 28.41 1.35
C ARG A 712 14.00 28.51 2.80
N ILE A 713 13.24 27.53 3.27
CA ILE A 713 12.70 27.52 4.62
C ILE A 713 13.81 27.22 5.62
N PRO A 714 14.07 28.11 6.60
CA PRO A 714 14.96 27.79 7.70
C PRO A 714 14.43 26.60 8.49
N ASN A 715 15.28 25.62 8.80
CA ASN A 715 14.89 24.45 9.59
C ASN A 715 13.73 23.62 9.01
N PHE A 716 13.61 23.54 7.69
CA PHE A 716 12.56 22.75 7.03
C PHE A 716 12.51 21.30 7.53
N GLU A 717 13.61 20.75 7.99
CA GLU A 717 13.69 19.39 8.54
C GLU A 717 12.71 19.17 9.69
N ILE A 718 12.52 20.16 10.56
CA ILE A 718 11.55 20.07 11.69
C ILE A 718 10.11 19.98 11.15
N LEU A 719 9.78 20.75 10.13
CA LEU A 719 8.47 20.68 9.47
C LEU A 719 8.29 19.32 8.77
N LYS A 720 9.31 18.85 8.04
CA LYS A 720 9.33 17.58 7.31
C LYS A 720 9.09 16.39 8.24
N GLU A 721 9.71 16.35 9.42
CA GLU A 721 9.51 15.29 10.41
C GLU A 721 8.06 15.15 10.89
N ASN A 722 7.29 16.25 10.81
CA ASN A 722 5.88 16.28 11.20
C ASN A 722 4.92 16.08 10.02
N ILE A 723 5.42 16.03 8.78
CA ILE A 723 4.65 15.80 7.57
C ILE A 723 4.96 14.40 7.02
N PRO A 724 4.28 13.35 7.47
CA PRO A 724 4.56 11.99 7.06
C PRO A 724 4.08 11.68 5.63
N ASN A 725 3.17 12.49 5.08
CA ASN A 725 2.61 12.24 3.74
C ASN A 725 3.12 13.29 2.77
N ILE A 726 3.87 12.86 1.75
CA ILE A 726 4.29 13.76 0.68
C ILE A 726 3.82 13.19 -0.65
N PHE A 727 3.03 14.00 -1.37
CA PHE A 727 2.57 13.68 -2.71
C PHE A 727 3.36 14.51 -3.71
N TYR A 728 4.12 13.85 -4.56
CA TYR A 728 4.85 14.50 -5.66
C TYR A 728 4.07 14.31 -6.96
N LEU A 729 3.80 15.41 -7.64
CA LEU A 729 3.19 15.39 -8.96
C LEU A 729 4.26 15.27 -10.04
N PRO A 730 3.90 14.79 -11.24
CA PRO A 730 4.83 14.59 -12.34
C PRO A 730 5.67 15.83 -12.64
N ASN A 731 6.96 15.64 -12.74
CA ASN A 731 7.90 16.70 -13.07
C ASN A 731 9.01 16.15 -13.98
N LYS A 732 8.96 16.49 -15.26
CA LYS A 732 9.96 16.05 -16.25
C LYS A 732 11.37 16.54 -15.92
N ASP A 733 11.47 17.68 -15.21
CA ASP A 733 12.74 18.27 -14.80
C ASP A 733 13.26 17.74 -13.46
N ALA A 734 12.64 16.70 -12.90
CA ALA A 734 13.06 16.12 -11.62
C ALA A 734 14.54 15.70 -11.65
N LYS A 735 14.98 15.11 -12.76
CA LYS A 735 16.39 14.70 -12.97
C LYS A 735 17.38 15.87 -13.01
N ASN A 736 16.94 17.05 -13.39
CA ASN A 736 17.77 18.25 -13.42
C ASN A 736 17.91 18.89 -12.03
N ASN A 737 17.04 18.53 -11.09
CA ASN A 737 16.97 19.06 -9.74
C ASN A 737 17.29 17.99 -8.66
N LEU A 738 18.20 17.08 -8.96
CA LEU A 738 18.55 15.94 -8.08
C LEU A 738 18.86 16.36 -6.64
N HIS A 739 19.60 17.48 -6.47
CA HIS A 739 19.97 17.99 -5.15
C HIS A 739 18.74 18.33 -4.28
N LEU A 740 17.65 18.83 -4.86
CA LEU A 740 16.43 19.12 -4.09
C LEU A 740 15.68 17.82 -3.73
N TYR A 741 15.47 16.95 -4.70
CA TYR A 741 14.72 15.72 -4.46
C TYR A 741 15.47 14.73 -3.56
N ARG A 742 16.78 14.54 -3.82
CA ARG A 742 17.60 13.58 -3.07
C ARG A 742 18.05 14.16 -1.73
N ASP A 743 18.69 15.34 -1.72
CA ASP A 743 19.41 15.83 -0.54
C ASP A 743 18.44 16.46 0.48
N LEU A 744 17.39 17.18 0.02
CA LEU A 744 16.40 17.80 0.90
C LEU A 744 15.28 16.83 1.29
N PHE A 745 14.74 16.09 0.32
CA PHE A 745 13.60 15.21 0.56
C PHE A 745 13.96 13.74 0.77
N GLY A 746 15.16 13.32 0.43
CA GLY A 746 15.64 11.94 0.63
C GLY A 746 15.09 10.94 -0.38
N LEU A 747 14.65 11.39 -1.57
CA LEU A 747 14.18 10.47 -2.60
C LEU A 747 15.35 9.70 -3.21
N THR A 748 15.12 8.42 -3.48
CA THR A 748 16.05 7.57 -4.22
C THR A 748 16.08 7.94 -5.72
N GLU A 749 17.11 7.55 -6.42
CA GLU A 749 17.19 7.76 -7.89
C GLU A 749 16.02 7.08 -8.60
N HIS A 750 15.61 5.87 -8.14
CA HIS A 750 14.45 5.18 -8.67
C HIS A 750 13.15 5.99 -8.52
N GLN A 751 12.91 6.58 -7.33
CA GLN A 751 11.74 7.43 -7.10
C GLN A 751 11.76 8.69 -7.97
N ILE A 752 12.94 9.28 -8.18
CA ILE A 752 13.11 10.45 -9.07
C ILE A 752 12.84 10.05 -10.53
N ASP A 753 13.29 8.87 -10.95
CA ASP A 753 13.00 8.33 -12.28
C ASP A 753 11.51 8.05 -12.48
N MET A 754 10.85 7.48 -11.47
CA MET A 754 9.38 7.31 -11.48
C MET A 754 8.67 8.64 -11.68
N LEU A 755 9.10 9.69 -10.97
CA LEU A 755 8.50 11.01 -11.02
C LEU A 755 8.72 11.71 -12.38
N ALA A 756 9.92 11.59 -12.94
CA ALA A 756 10.27 12.17 -14.25
C ALA A 756 9.48 11.53 -15.41
N ASN A 757 9.14 10.25 -15.28
CA ASN A 757 8.41 9.49 -16.29
C ASN A 757 6.90 9.43 -16.02
N ALA A 758 6.43 10.00 -14.92
CA ALA A 758 5.02 10.00 -14.53
C ALA A 758 4.16 10.84 -15.48
N VAL A 759 2.91 10.44 -15.66
CA VAL A 759 1.96 11.12 -16.55
C VAL A 759 1.21 12.20 -15.79
N PRO A 760 1.30 13.48 -16.21
CA PRO A 760 0.55 14.57 -15.59
C PRO A 760 -0.96 14.30 -15.53
N ASN A 761 -1.62 14.81 -14.50
CA ASN A 761 -3.06 14.65 -14.24
C ASN A 761 -3.53 13.21 -14.04
N ARG A 762 -2.61 12.24 -13.85
CA ARG A 762 -2.92 10.84 -13.63
C ARG A 762 -2.07 10.23 -12.52
N ASP A 763 -0.77 10.39 -12.59
CA ASP A 763 0.17 9.71 -11.71
C ASP A 763 0.61 10.63 -10.57
N TYR A 764 0.58 10.13 -9.34
CA TYR A 764 0.96 10.86 -8.12
C TYR A 764 1.83 9.97 -7.26
N LEU A 765 3.09 10.36 -7.05
CA LEU A 765 4.01 9.61 -6.21
C LEU A 765 3.75 9.98 -4.73
N TRP A 766 3.16 9.07 -4.00
CA TRP A 766 2.91 9.19 -2.57
C TRP A 766 4.05 8.52 -1.79
N VAL A 767 4.74 9.31 -0.99
CA VAL A 767 5.86 8.88 -0.14
C VAL A 767 5.48 9.07 1.31
N THR A 768 5.63 7.99 2.09
CA THR A 768 5.44 7.98 3.54
C THR A 768 6.66 7.35 4.21
N PRO A 769 6.79 7.39 5.54
CA PRO A 769 7.90 6.72 6.24
C PRO A 769 7.98 5.21 5.97
N ASP A 770 6.84 4.57 5.72
CA ASP A 770 6.73 3.12 5.63
C ASP A 770 6.63 2.60 4.20
N GLN A 771 6.23 3.44 3.24
CA GLN A 771 5.99 3.01 1.86
C GLN A 771 6.08 4.15 0.84
N THR A 772 6.35 3.77 -0.40
CA THR A 772 6.22 4.63 -1.57
C THR A 772 5.19 4.01 -2.52
N ARG A 773 4.32 4.83 -3.14
CA ARG A 773 3.33 4.34 -4.12
C ARG A 773 3.15 5.32 -5.27
N MET A 774 3.20 4.80 -6.49
CA MET A 774 2.70 5.55 -7.63
C MET A 774 1.20 5.31 -7.73
N LEU A 775 0.42 6.27 -7.23
CA LEU A 775 -1.04 6.28 -7.30
C LEU A 775 -1.49 6.77 -8.68
N GLN A 776 -2.58 6.21 -9.16
CA GLN A 776 -3.22 6.65 -10.41
C GLN A 776 -4.61 7.21 -10.09
N ALA A 777 -4.79 8.51 -10.27
CA ALA A 777 -6.06 9.18 -10.06
C ALA A 777 -6.54 9.81 -11.38
N SER A 778 -7.13 8.99 -12.23
CA SER A 778 -7.82 9.44 -13.44
C SER A 778 -9.26 9.76 -13.07
N PHE A 779 -9.61 11.04 -13.09
CA PHE A 779 -10.95 11.47 -12.72
C PHE A 779 -11.88 11.50 -13.93
N PRO A 780 -13.06 10.83 -13.87
CA PRO A 780 -14.11 10.97 -14.87
C PRO A 780 -14.60 12.42 -15.04
N LYS A 781 -15.21 12.72 -16.15
CA LYS A 781 -15.74 14.06 -16.46
C LYS A 781 -16.68 14.57 -15.37
N GLU A 782 -17.49 13.71 -14.82
CA GLU A 782 -18.43 14.01 -13.74
C GLU A 782 -17.72 14.47 -12.47
N THR A 783 -16.62 13.82 -12.12
CA THR A 783 -15.78 14.22 -10.99
C THR A 783 -15.07 15.53 -11.27
N LEU A 784 -14.54 15.71 -12.49
CA LEU A 784 -13.89 16.95 -12.90
C LEU A 784 -14.86 18.14 -12.89
N ALA A 785 -16.14 17.95 -13.27
CA ALA A 785 -17.13 19.00 -13.20
C ALA A 785 -17.31 19.59 -11.79
N VAL A 786 -17.08 18.77 -10.74
CA VAL A 786 -17.20 19.22 -9.35
C VAL A 786 -15.88 19.81 -8.80
N LEU A 787 -14.73 19.25 -9.20
CA LEU A 787 -13.44 19.54 -8.58
C LEU A 787 -12.58 20.57 -9.32
N ARG A 788 -12.89 20.91 -10.55
CA ARG A 788 -12.14 21.88 -11.35
C ARG A 788 -12.40 23.32 -10.91
N SER A 789 -11.51 24.25 -11.29
CA SER A 789 -11.53 25.64 -10.82
C SER A 789 -11.16 26.65 -11.91
N ASP A 790 -11.07 26.23 -13.16
CA ASP A 790 -10.70 27.12 -14.28
C ASP A 790 -11.73 28.23 -14.54
N GLY A 791 -11.33 29.26 -15.28
CA GLY A 791 -12.16 30.44 -15.54
C GLY A 791 -13.51 30.14 -16.20
N ARG A 792 -13.59 29.09 -17.03
CA ARG A 792 -14.85 28.66 -17.64
C ARG A 792 -15.80 28.09 -16.59
N ALA A 793 -15.30 27.22 -15.75
CA ALA A 793 -16.09 26.64 -14.67
C ALA A 793 -16.58 27.72 -13.67
N GLN A 794 -15.72 28.71 -13.34
CA GLN A 794 -16.10 29.86 -12.51
C GLN A 794 -17.25 30.67 -13.14
N ALA A 795 -17.19 30.96 -14.44
CA ALA A 795 -18.25 31.69 -15.14
C ALA A 795 -19.60 30.93 -15.18
N VAL A 796 -19.56 29.61 -15.31
CA VAL A 796 -20.75 28.77 -15.21
C VAL A 796 -21.32 28.79 -13.80
N LEU A 797 -20.44 28.63 -12.80
CA LEU A 797 -20.84 28.70 -11.39
C LEU A 797 -21.51 30.02 -11.05
N ASP A 798 -20.92 31.16 -11.46
CA ASP A 798 -21.47 32.49 -11.17
C ASP A 798 -22.89 32.65 -11.71
N ARG A 799 -23.18 32.16 -12.92
CA ARG A 799 -24.54 32.20 -13.50
C ARG A 799 -25.57 31.42 -12.67
N HIS A 800 -25.20 30.23 -12.25
CA HIS A 800 -26.12 29.37 -11.50
C HIS A 800 -26.22 29.78 -10.04
N TYR A 801 -25.12 30.13 -9.39
CA TYR A 801 -25.09 30.53 -7.98
C TYR A 801 -25.84 31.83 -7.72
N THR A 802 -25.66 32.85 -8.58
CA THR A 802 -26.36 34.13 -8.46
C THR A 802 -27.86 34.05 -8.84
N SER A 803 -28.27 33.00 -9.53
CA SER A 803 -29.71 32.81 -9.85
C SER A 803 -30.55 32.54 -8.59
N GLY A 804 -29.95 32.05 -7.50
CA GLY A 804 -30.66 31.69 -6.28
C GLY A 804 -31.63 30.51 -6.44
N ALA A 805 -31.62 29.79 -7.57
CA ALA A 805 -32.47 28.63 -7.80
C ALA A 805 -32.15 27.50 -6.81
N PRO A 806 -33.14 26.80 -6.24
CA PRO A 806 -32.88 25.72 -5.26
C PRO A 806 -32.01 24.58 -5.82
N ASP A 807 -32.11 24.31 -7.11
CA ASP A 807 -31.39 23.24 -7.82
C ASP A 807 -30.11 23.72 -8.56
N TRP A 808 -29.59 24.90 -8.23
CA TRP A 808 -28.48 25.52 -8.94
C TRP A 808 -27.23 24.61 -8.99
N ARG A 809 -27.01 23.80 -7.96
CA ARG A 809 -25.86 22.86 -7.91
C ARG A 809 -25.96 21.79 -9.00
N GLU A 810 -27.10 21.17 -9.13
CA GLU A 810 -27.35 20.15 -10.17
C GLU A 810 -27.38 20.79 -11.58
N ALA A 811 -27.93 22.00 -11.72
CA ALA A 811 -27.91 22.74 -12.98
C ALA A 811 -26.48 23.07 -13.41
N TYR A 812 -25.64 23.51 -12.49
CA TYR A 812 -24.20 23.72 -12.73
C TYR A 812 -23.53 22.45 -13.26
N VAL A 813 -23.64 21.33 -12.53
CA VAL A 813 -22.99 20.06 -12.91
C VAL A 813 -23.49 19.60 -14.29
N ARG A 814 -24.79 19.70 -14.55
CA ARG A 814 -25.38 19.32 -15.84
C ARG A 814 -24.81 20.16 -16.98
N GLU A 815 -24.70 21.48 -16.80
CA GLU A 815 -24.12 22.35 -17.81
C GLU A 815 -22.65 22.03 -18.05
N MET A 816 -21.85 21.81 -17.00
CA MET A 816 -20.44 21.46 -17.13
C MET A 816 -20.26 20.17 -17.94
N LEU A 817 -21.10 19.16 -17.74
CA LEU A 817 -21.04 17.90 -18.50
C LEU A 817 -21.41 18.07 -19.99
N THR A 818 -22.19 19.07 -20.35
CA THR A 818 -22.51 19.37 -21.77
C THR A 818 -21.41 20.15 -22.47
N LEU A 819 -20.57 20.84 -21.71
CA LEU A 819 -19.50 21.68 -22.24
C LEU A 819 -18.20 20.94 -22.51
N ASP A 820 -18.00 19.81 -21.87
CA ASP A 820 -16.83 18.90 -21.97
C ASP A 820 -17.18 17.68 -22.85
#